data_47c3bced98a837fecbff6ad3f8ee7f51
#
_entry.id   47c3bced98a837fecbff6ad3f8ee7f51
#
_cell.length_a   1.000
_cell.length_b   1.000
_cell.length_c   1.000
_cell.angle_alpha   90.00
_cell.angle_beta   90.00
_cell.angle_gamma   90.00
#
_symmetry.space_group_name_H-M   'P 1'
#
loop_
_entity.id
_entity.type
_entity.pdbx_description
1 polymer ?
#
loop_
_entity_poly.entity_id
_entity_poly.type
_entity_poly.pdbx_seq_one_letter_code
_entity_poly.pdbx_strand_id
1 'polypeptide(L)'
;MAIKKNIKLDKKDYLRALLCDTLPGDCPVIFSNDGLYINLTEHDRVCNDSSSYTPVSSFLKKIINPSLDSSISVEKQAEAKKKQSSPFGYCIVKDAFSQRHLSLIHPRSQINYSEFYKTYSSIITLNTLRSNFSIRYPRKVANSFFLYENSASEKYKGEDIETTKDELMRKYSSSYFTYGGFNRIYKLFQSKMFIGLEKRFSIMWMLDVSHCFDSIYTHSVSWALKNKSFIKKHVVHSNQFGQELDTLMQRSNNNETNGIPIGSEFSRVFAELIFQRIDCNIESCLLSEHGWVNNKDYAILRYVDDFIVFCNSESSAEIITKIINVKLNEYNLQLNVNKLKKYSRPFCTSKTGLIIKVNELIRNLEIKLYEKNDGGFTLNKIRSKHDLKIYVINHVKSICIENKVSYADVSSYIISSLSKRLISIIDILQTQENEDDLEVKKRIKDLIFTVSDIMLFFFSVNPTVSSSYKLSKTMFVVNNYLNEVSSDYSNIFMTSVVNAAETINFGENDNGLFIDDFISIEKVNLILAATFFGDNYLVSADFFHGIIHKKKLDYFTIISLLFYFRNRKSFQELKCIIENKIKELLSHNIDLLQSSEKAHLFLDILSCPFVSIETRRFLYRKYLKNFEPKLNRSHLEIENDLQFLLQTYWFVKWDELDIVKMIEKKELKESY
;
A
#
# COMPACT_ATOMS: atom_id res chain seq x y z
N MET A 1 -12.39 -14.56 -22.58
CA MET A 1 -13.03 -13.34 -22.03
C MET A 1 -12.96 -13.41 -20.52
N ALA A 2 -12.37 -12.41 -19.86
CA ALA A 2 -12.35 -12.39 -18.39
C ALA A 2 -13.78 -12.32 -17.85
N ILE A 3 -14.14 -13.25 -16.98
CA ILE A 3 -15.46 -13.30 -16.35
C ILE A 3 -15.52 -12.18 -15.31
N LYS A 4 -16.50 -11.30 -15.45
CA LYS A 4 -16.73 -10.21 -14.50
C LYS A 4 -17.64 -10.69 -13.39
N LYS A 5 -17.09 -10.95 -12.21
CA LYS A 5 -17.84 -11.35 -11.03
C LYS A 5 -18.18 -10.14 -10.16
N ASN A 6 -19.43 -10.00 -9.75
CA ASN A 6 -19.87 -8.92 -8.85
C ASN A 6 -19.96 -9.45 -7.42
N ILE A 7 -19.14 -8.90 -6.53
CA ILE A 7 -19.11 -9.26 -5.11
C ILE A 7 -19.85 -8.19 -4.34
N LYS A 8 -20.94 -8.57 -3.67
CA LYS A 8 -21.73 -7.68 -2.81
C LYS A 8 -21.06 -7.48 -1.47
N LEU A 9 -21.00 -6.23 -1.00
CA LEU A 9 -20.49 -5.84 0.31
C LEU A 9 -21.63 -5.44 1.24
N ASP A 10 -21.49 -5.73 2.52
CA ASP A 10 -22.36 -5.18 3.54
C ASP A 10 -21.97 -3.71 3.85
N LYS A 11 -22.91 -2.80 3.66
CA LYS A 11 -22.71 -1.38 3.99
C LYS A 11 -22.66 -1.12 5.49
N LYS A 12 -23.24 -2.01 6.31
CA LYS A 12 -23.29 -1.89 7.76
C LYS A 12 -21.98 -2.34 8.41
N ASP A 13 -21.17 -3.12 7.71
CA ASP A 13 -19.86 -3.55 8.17
C ASP A 13 -18.84 -2.40 8.07
N TYR A 14 -18.77 -1.62 9.15
CA TYR A 14 -17.83 -0.52 9.28
C TYR A 14 -16.41 -0.99 9.58
N LEU A 15 -16.23 -2.18 10.19
CA LEU A 15 -14.93 -2.78 10.46
C LEU A 15 -14.16 -3.12 9.18
N ARG A 16 -14.86 -3.23 8.06
CA ARG A 16 -14.25 -3.37 6.74
C ARG A 16 -13.22 -2.27 6.43
N ALA A 17 -13.34 -1.08 7.01
CA ALA A 17 -12.35 -0.01 6.89
C ALA A 17 -10.95 -0.45 7.38
N LEU A 18 -10.86 -1.39 8.34
CA LEU A 18 -9.59 -1.98 8.78
C LEU A 18 -8.87 -2.69 7.65
N LEU A 19 -9.60 -3.32 6.72
CA LEU A 19 -9.03 -4.08 5.62
C LEU A 19 -8.42 -3.19 4.54
N CYS A 20 -8.81 -1.92 4.46
CA CYS A 20 -8.45 -1.03 3.35
C CYS A 20 -8.00 0.37 3.77
N ASP A 21 -8.82 1.14 4.49
CA ASP A 21 -8.64 2.59 4.64
C ASP A 21 -7.71 2.99 5.78
N THR A 22 -7.48 2.11 6.76
CA THR A 22 -6.65 2.41 7.95
C THR A 22 -5.19 2.02 7.78
N LEU A 23 -4.84 1.32 6.71
CA LEU A 23 -3.50 0.82 6.42
C LEU A 23 -2.83 1.56 5.28
N PRO A 24 -1.51 1.76 5.36
CA PRO A 24 -0.72 2.10 4.19
C PRO A 24 -0.82 1.02 3.11
N GLY A 25 -0.81 1.44 1.83
CA GLY A 25 -0.74 0.50 0.70
C GLY A 25 0.62 -0.17 0.56
N ASP A 26 1.67 0.58 0.88
CA ASP A 26 3.07 0.20 0.71
C ASP A 26 3.63 -0.38 2.02
N CYS A 27 3.46 -1.69 2.22
CA CYS A 27 3.95 -2.43 3.39
C CYS A 27 4.39 -3.85 2.96
N PRO A 28 5.10 -4.63 3.82
CA PRO A 28 5.52 -5.97 3.46
C PRO A 28 4.37 -6.84 2.94
N VAL A 29 4.66 -7.69 1.96
CA VAL A 29 3.64 -8.52 1.30
C VAL A 29 2.89 -9.41 2.29
N ILE A 30 3.55 -9.88 3.34
CA ILE A 30 2.99 -10.77 4.36
C ILE A 30 2.08 -10.05 5.38
N PHE A 31 2.11 -8.70 5.42
CA PHE A 31 1.40 -7.90 6.42
C PHE A 31 -0.04 -7.56 5.95
N SER A 32 -1.04 -7.81 6.79
CA SER A 32 -2.44 -7.40 6.56
C SER A 32 -3.20 -7.25 7.88
N ASN A 33 -4.36 -6.59 7.86
CA ASN A 33 -5.28 -6.53 9.02
C ASN A 33 -6.33 -7.65 9.02
N ASP A 34 -6.12 -8.71 8.27
CA ASP A 34 -7.14 -9.77 8.16
C ASP A 34 -7.43 -10.45 9.49
N GLY A 35 -6.36 -10.80 10.23
CA GLY A 35 -6.50 -11.39 11.54
C GLY A 35 -7.13 -10.43 12.56
N LEU A 36 -6.75 -9.15 12.55
CA LEU A 36 -7.39 -8.14 13.40
C LEU A 36 -8.90 -8.05 13.11
N TYR A 37 -9.28 -8.03 11.85
CA TYR A 37 -10.69 -8.00 11.44
C TYR A 37 -11.44 -9.25 11.89
N ILE A 38 -10.86 -10.45 11.68
CA ILE A 38 -11.45 -11.73 12.10
C ILE A 38 -11.64 -11.76 13.61
N ASN A 39 -10.59 -11.49 14.37
CA ASN A 39 -10.62 -11.55 15.83
C ASN A 39 -11.67 -10.60 16.42
N LEU A 40 -11.89 -9.43 15.81
CA LEU A 40 -12.95 -8.50 16.23
C LEU A 40 -14.35 -9.01 15.88
N THR A 41 -14.56 -9.49 14.66
CA THR A 41 -15.88 -9.96 14.20
C THR A 41 -16.30 -11.27 14.85
N GLU A 42 -15.37 -12.16 15.15
CA GLU A 42 -15.64 -13.40 15.88
C GLU A 42 -15.88 -13.13 17.38
N HIS A 43 -15.14 -12.20 17.98
CA HIS A 43 -15.39 -11.78 19.36
C HIS A 43 -16.81 -11.28 19.55
N ASP A 44 -17.32 -10.47 18.63
CA ASP A 44 -18.69 -9.97 18.68
C ASP A 44 -19.75 -11.10 18.57
N ARG A 45 -19.39 -12.21 17.88
CA ARG A 45 -20.28 -13.39 17.74
C ARG A 45 -20.24 -14.31 18.98
N VAL A 46 -19.06 -14.45 19.60
CA VAL A 46 -18.83 -15.41 20.72
C VAL A 46 -19.12 -14.80 22.09
N CYS A 47 -19.00 -13.49 22.25
CA CYS A 47 -19.20 -12.83 23.55
C CYS A 47 -20.64 -12.87 24.07
N ASN A 48 -21.61 -13.38 23.31
CA ASN A 48 -22.96 -13.61 23.83
C ASN A 48 -23.04 -14.84 24.76
N ASP A 49 -22.02 -15.71 24.85
CA ASP A 49 -22.16 -17.03 25.46
C ASP A 49 -21.11 -17.43 26.53
N SER A 50 -20.04 -16.67 26.81
CA SER A 50 -19.09 -17.18 27.81
C SER A 50 -18.34 -16.15 28.65
N SER A 51 -18.44 -16.35 29.97
CA SER A 51 -17.65 -15.73 31.03
C SER A 51 -16.18 -16.21 31.10
N SER A 52 -15.71 -17.00 30.13
CA SER A 52 -14.38 -17.61 30.16
C SER A 52 -13.30 -16.68 29.58
N TYR A 53 -12.18 -16.55 30.29
CA TYR A 53 -11.00 -15.83 29.83
C TYR A 53 -10.40 -16.53 28.61
N THR A 54 -10.13 -15.75 27.55
CA THR A 54 -9.27 -16.14 26.44
C THR A 54 -8.19 -15.08 26.24
N PRO A 55 -6.95 -15.47 25.84
CA PRO A 55 -5.89 -14.50 25.59
C PRO A 55 -6.26 -13.46 24.53
N VAL A 56 -6.93 -13.89 23.47
CA VAL A 56 -7.40 -13.00 22.39
C VAL A 56 -8.40 -11.98 22.90
N SER A 57 -9.40 -12.43 23.71
CA SER A 57 -10.37 -11.51 24.32
C SER A 57 -9.68 -10.50 25.24
N SER A 58 -8.67 -10.92 26.01
CA SER A 58 -7.89 -10.02 26.86
C SER A 58 -7.14 -8.97 26.02
N PHE A 59 -6.44 -9.38 24.95
CA PHE A 59 -5.72 -8.44 24.06
C PHE A 59 -6.68 -7.46 23.39
N LEU A 60 -7.83 -7.95 22.91
CA LEU A 60 -8.86 -7.09 22.34
C LEU A 60 -9.33 -6.03 23.34
N LYS A 61 -9.66 -6.42 24.59
CA LYS A 61 -10.17 -5.51 25.63
C LYS A 61 -9.10 -4.57 26.17
N LYS A 62 -7.87 -5.05 26.40
CA LYS A 62 -6.85 -4.28 27.11
C LYS A 62 -5.96 -3.43 26.19
N ILE A 63 -5.66 -3.91 24.98
CA ILE A 63 -4.73 -3.23 24.06
C ILE A 63 -5.48 -2.52 22.93
N ILE A 64 -6.47 -3.19 22.35
CA ILE A 64 -7.01 -2.84 21.03
C ILE A 64 -8.29 -2.01 21.15
N ASN A 65 -9.31 -2.52 21.84
CA ASN A 65 -10.61 -1.83 22.02
C ASN A 65 -11.09 -1.86 23.44
N PRO A 66 -10.70 -0.88 24.26
CA PRO A 66 -11.15 -0.79 25.67
C PRO A 66 -12.68 -0.72 25.86
N SER A 67 -13.44 -0.39 24.81
CA SER A 67 -14.91 -0.38 24.89
C SER A 67 -15.51 -1.79 25.07
N LEU A 68 -14.76 -2.82 24.74
CA LEU A 68 -15.16 -4.22 24.94
C LEU A 68 -14.96 -4.69 26.39
N ASP A 69 -14.28 -3.90 27.22
CA ASP A 69 -13.98 -4.27 28.61
C ASP A 69 -15.12 -3.88 29.56
N SER A 70 -16.07 -4.79 29.75
CA SER A 70 -17.19 -4.60 30.68
C SER A 70 -16.78 -4.58 32.18
N SER A 71 -15.53 -4.93 32.49
CA SER A 71 -15.01 -4.91 33.87
C SER A 71 -14.68 -3.51 34.40
N ILE A 72 -14.62 -2.52 33.52
CA ILE A 72 -14.34 -1.11 33.84
C ILE A 72 -15.57 -0.24 33.56
N SER A 73 -15.69 0.89 34.30
CA SER A 73 -16.79 1.83 34.09
C SER A 73 -16.76 2.45 32.68
N VAL A 74 -17.92 2.88 32.19
CA VAL A 74 -18.06 3.55 30.90
C VAL A 74 -17.12 4.76 30.76
N GLU A 75 -16.94 5.51 31.89
CA GLU A 75 -16.02 6.66 31.94
C GLU A 75 -14.55 6.23 31.68
N LYS A 76 -14.10 5.17 32.36
CA LYS A 76 -12.75 4.61 32.16
C LYS A 76 -12.54 4.01 30.76
N GLN A 77 -13.58 3.39 30.18
CA GLN A 77 -13.55 2.95 28.79
C GLN A 77 -13.34 4.14 27.84
N ALA A 78 -14.09 5.24 28.07
CA ALA A 78 -13.97 6.46 27.29
C ALA A 78 -12.59 7.12 27.44
N GLU A 79 -12.02 7.15 28.65
CA GLU A 79 -10.65 7.65 28.88
C GLU A 79 -9.59 6.78 28.17
N ALA A 80 -9.71 5.47 28.28
CA ALA A 80 -8.77 4.56 27.62
C ALA A 80 -8.82 4.69 26.08
N LYS A 81 -10.02 4.90 25.52
CA LYS A 81 -10.21 5.21 24.10
C LYS A 81 -9.54 6.52 23.68
N LYS A 82 -9.51 7.48 24.60
CA LYS A 82 -8.97 8.82 24.40
C LYS A 82 -7.44 8.90 24.55
N LYS A 83 -6.75 7.86 24.99
CA LYS A 83 -5.29 7.86 25.10
C LYS A 83 -4.62 8.04 23.74
N GLN A 84 -3.63 8.89 23.70
CA GLN A 84 -2.79 9.11 22.50
C GLN A 84 -2.00 7.85 22.13
N SER A 85 -1.62 7.75 20.88
CA SER A 85 -0.71 6.73 20.38
C SER A 85 0.29 7.31 19.37
N SER A 86 1.51 6.79 19.40
CA SER A 86 2.55 7.13 18.44
C SER A 86 2.50 6.15 17.27
N PRO A 87 2.37 6.61 16.03
CA PRO A 87 2.42 5.74 14.87
C PRO A 87 3.81 5.12 14.70
N PHE A 88 3.90 3.98 14.06
CA PHE A 88 5.15 3.39 13.62
C PHE A 88 5.54 4.02 12.27
N GLY A 89 6.63 4.80 12.29
CA GLY A 89 7.20 5.41 11.08
C GLY A 89 8.15 4.47 10.37
N TYR A 90 8.04 4.38 9.05
CA TYR A 90 8.95 3.63 8.19
C TYR A 90 9.13 4.32 6.83
N CYS A 91 10.16 3.92 6.10
CA CYS A 91 10.52 4.55 4.83
C CYS A 91 10.37 3.60 3.65
N ILE A 92 10.00 4.16 2.51
CA ILE A 92 10.02 3.48 1.21
C ILE A 92 10.81 4.32 0.21
N VAL A 93 11.33 3.69 -0.83
CA VAL A 93 12.04 4.38 -1.91
C VAL A 93 11.04 5.20 -2.74
N LYS A 94 11.31 6.50 -2.89
CA LYS A 94 10.52 7.38 -3.73
C LYS A 94 11.19 7.57 -5.10
N ASP A 95 12.46 7.91 -5.09
CA ASP A 95 13.34 8.05 -6.26
C ASP A 95 14.80 7.77 -5.87
N ALA A 96 15.74 7.91 -6.80
CA ALA A 96 17.16 7.61 -6.58
C ALA A 96 17.81 8.40 -5.43
N PHE A 97 17.22 9.52 -4.99
CA PHE A 97 17.83 10.45 -4.03
C PHE A 97 16.91 10.75 -2.84
N SER A 98 15.66 10.25 -2.84
CA SER A 98 14.71 10.58 -1.79
C SER A 98 13.88 9.38 -1.35
N GLN A 99 13.49 9.43 -0.08
CA GLN A 99 12.61 8.46 0.55
C GLN A 99 11.26 9.11 0.88
N ARG A 100 10.25 8.29 1.04
CA ARG A 100 8.95 8.70 1.56
C ARG A 100 8.74 8.07 2.92
N HIS A 101 8.46 8.92 3.91
CA HIS A 101 8.08 8.48 5.25
C HIS A 101 6.58 8.11 5.26
N LEU A 102 6.28 6.93 5.76
CA LEU A 102 4.91 6.43 5.95
C LEU A 102 4.70 6.09 7.41
N SER A 103 3.43 6.04 7.81
CA SER A 103 3.03 5.83 9.20
C SER A 103 2.02 4.70 9.32
N LEU A 104 2.34 3.66 10.09
CA LEU A 104 1.39 2.65 10.51
C LEU A 104 0.80 3.05 11.86
N ILE A 105 -0.48 3.38 11.89
CA ILE A 105 -1.16 3.81 13.10
C ILE A 105 -1.48 2.64 14.04
N HIS A 106 -1.58 2.93 15.33
CA HIS A 106 -1.86 1.94 16.37
C HIS A 106 -3.18 1.18 16.11
N PRO A 107 -3.28 -0.15 16.38
CA PRO A 107 -4.51 -0.93 16.15
C PRO A 107 -5.75 -0.31 16.78
N ARG A 108 -5.64 0.24 17.99
CA ARG A 108 -6.74 0.96 18.65
C ARG A 108 -7.20 2.18 17.83
N SER A 109 -6.27 2.97 17.32
CA SER A 109 -6.59 4.13 16.49
C SER A 109 -7.25 3.73 15.18
N GLN A 110 -6.86 2.59 14.60
CA GLN A 110 -7.50 2.03 13.40
C GLN A 110 -8.97 1.67 13.65
N ILE A 111 -9.30 1.11 14.83
CA ILE A 111 -10.69 0.84 15.22
C ILE A 111 -11.46 2.14 15.41
N ASN A 112 -10.86 3.12 16.09
CA ASN A 112 -11.49 4.42 16.27
C ASN A 112 -11.83 5.09 14.91
N TYR A 113 -10.97 4.94 13.90
CA TYR A 113 -11.23 5.40 12.53
C TYR A 113 -12.43 4.67 11.90
N SER A 114 -12.50 3.35 12.08
CA SER A 114 -13.62 2.55 11.58
C SER A 114 -14.94 2.92 12.26
N GLU A 115 -14.95 3.14 13.57
CA GLU A 115 -16.11 3.60 14.33
C GLU A 115 -16.53 5.02 13.92
N PHE A 116 -15.57 5.88 13.61
CA PHE A 116 -15.85 7.21 13.07
C PHE A 116 -16.57 7.12 11.72
N TYR A 117 -16.16 6.22 10.85
CA TYR A 117 -16.87 5.96 9.60
C TYR A 117 -18.29 5.42 9.83
N LYS A 118 -18.48 4.54 10.80
CA LYS A 118 -19.82 4.06 11.20
C LYS A 118 -20.77 5.21 11.51
N THR A 119 -20.29 6.18 12.26
CA THR A 119 -21.09 7.32 12.72
C THR A 119 -21.26 8.40 11.65
N TYR A 120 -20.20 8.70 10.90
CA TYR A 120 -20.13 9.93 10.10
C TYR A 120 -19.97 9.73 8.59
N SER A 121 -20.05 8.50 8.05
CA SER A 121 -19.87 8.26 6.61
C SER A 121 -20.78 9.11 5.71
N SER A 122 -22.05 9.32 6.11
CA SER A 122 -22.99 10.17 5.37
C SER A 122 -22.57 11.64 5.39
N ILE A 123 -22.08 12.14 6.53
CA ILE A 123 -21.61 13.52 6.68
C ILE A 123 -20.32 13.73 5.88
N ILE A 124 -19.42 12.76 5.86
CA ILE A 124 -18.20 12.78 5.03
C ILE A 124 -18.59 12.93 3.56
N THR A 125 -19.42 12.03 3.05
CA THR A 125 -19.81 12.05 1.63
C THR A 125 -20.54 13.33 1.22
N LEU A 126 -21.34 13.92 2.12
CA LEU A 126 -21.99 15.20 1.87
C LEU A 126 -20.99 16.36 1.79
N ASN A 127 -19.99 16.38 2.67
CA ASN A 127 -19.01 17.47 2.71
C ASN A 127 -17.96 17.36 1.61
N THR A 128 -17.73 16.17 1.05
CA THR A 128 -16.79 15.95 -0.08
C THR A 128 -17.42 16.17 -1.46
N LEU A 129 -18.68 16.60 -1.52
CA LEU A 129 -19.42 16.93 -2.75
C LEU A 129 -19.65 18.46 -2.93
N ARG A 130 -18.97 19.29 -2.13
CA ARG A 130 -19.18 20.77 -2.17
C ARG A 130 -18.55 21.44 -3.36
N SER A 131 -17.36 21.00 -3.75
CA SER A 131 -16.61 21.56 -4.87
C SER A 131 -16.63 20.65 -6.10
N ASN A 132 -16.67 21.27 -7.28
CA ASN A 132 -16.53 20.59 -8.57
C ASN A 132 -15.07 20.43 -9.02
N PHE A 133 -14.10 20.97 -8.27
CA PHE A 133 -12.67 20.87 -8.63
C PHE A 133 -12.11 19.48 -8.35
N SER A 134 -12.55 18.84 -7.24
CA SER A 134 -12.03 17.53 -6.88
C SER A 134 -12.47 16.45 -7.87
N ILE A 135 -11.49 15.74 -8.41
CA ILE A 135 -11.69 14.61 -9.31
C ILE A 135 -11.40 13.27 -8.63
N ARG A 136 -11.24 13.27 -7.29
CA ARG A 136 -11.11 12.08 -6.45
C ARG A 136 -11.68 12.37 -5.06
N TYR A 137 -12.92 12.01 -4.82
CA TYR A 137 -13.63 12.28 -3.56
C TYR A 137 -14.52 11.10 -3.15
N PRO A 138 -14.70 10.84 -1.85
CA PRO A 138 -15.68 9.88 -1.33
C PRO A 138 -17.10 10.22 -1.79
N ARG A 139 -17.72 9.34 -2.59
CA ARG A 139 -19.08 9.58 -3.14
C ARG A 139 -20.16 8.86 -2.35
N LYS A 140 -19.92 7.63 -1.95
CA LYS A 140 -20.84 6.79 -1.16
C LYS A 140 -20.09 5.63 -0.54
N VAL A 141 -20.64 5.02 0.50
CA VAL A 141 -20.12 3.76 1.04
C VAL A 141 -20.22 2.67 -0.03
N ALA A 142 -19.12 1.97 -0.26
CA ALA A 142 -19.04 0.92 -1.28
C ALA A 142 -19.98 -0.25 -0.92
N ASN A 143 -20.70 -0.76 -1.90
CA ASN A 143 -21.64 -1.87 -1.75
C ASN A 143 -21.37 -3.06 -2.67
N SER A 144 -20.40 -2.94 -3.56
CA SER A 144 -19.98 -4.02 -4.45
C SER A 144 -18.60 -3.76 -5.05
N PHE A 145 -17.90 -4.84 -5.37
CA PHE A 145 -16.70 -4.84 -6.21
C PHE A 145 -16.92 -5.64 -7.48
N PHE A 146 -16.15 -5.29 -8.50
CA PHE A 146 -16.08 -6.07 -9.74
C PHE A 146 -14.70 -6.72 -9.81
N LEU A 147 -14.70 -8.05 -9.85
CA LEU A 147 -13.51 -8.87 -10.07
C LEU A 147 -13.39 -9.21 -11.55
N TYR A 148 -12.16 -9.15 -12.06
CA TYR A 148 -11.78 -9.70 -13.36
C TYR A 148 -10.87 -10.89 -13.10
N GLU A 149 -11.35 -12.10 -13.35
CA GLU A 149 -10.57 -13.32 -13.21
C GLU A 149 -9.67 -13.51 -14.43
N ASN A 150 -8.36 -13.68 -14.19
CA ASN A 150 -7.39 -14.09 -15.20
C ASN A 150 -7.05 -15.56 -14.98
N SER A 151 -7.16 -16.39 -16.04
CA SER A 151 -7.09 -17.86 -15.94
C SER A 151 -5.75 -18.39 -15.43
N ALA A 152 -4.58 -17.87 -15.87
CA ALA A 152 -3.29 -18.43 -15.47
C ALA A 152 -2.94 -18.19 -14.00
N SER A 153 -3.31 -17.05 -13.44
CA SER A 153 -3.09 -16.81 -12.02
C SER A 153 -4.02 -17.62 -11.14
N GLU A 154 -5.22 -18.00 -11.63
CA GLU A 154 -6.17 -18.84 -10.90
C GLU A 154 -5.67 -20.29 -10.75
N LYS A 155 -5.02 -20.86 -11.79
CA LYS A 155 -4.50 -22.24 -11.78
C LYS A 155 -3.48 -22.48 -10.66
N TYR A 156 -2.70 -21.46 -10.31
CA TYR A 156 -1.63 -21.55 -9.31
C TYR A 156 -2.00 -21.02 -7.93
N LYS A 157 -3.26 -20.70 -7.70
CA LYS A 157 -3.79 -20.39 -6.37
C LYS A 157 -4.03 -21.69 -5.62
N GLY A 158 -3.74 -21.70 -4.31
CA GLY A 158 -4.08 -22.84 -3.46
C GLY A 158 -5.57 -23.17 -3.57
N GLU A 159 -5.90 -24.46 -3.49
CA GLU A 159 -7.25 -25.02 -3.70
C GLU A 159 -8.30 -24.63 -2.64
N ASP A 160 -7.97 -23.72 -1.72
CA ASP A 160 -8.96 -23.19 -0.80
C ASP A 160 -10.11 -22.55 -1.61
N ILE A 161 -11.17 -23.33 -1.75
CA ILE A 161 -12.44 -22.83 -2.29
C ILE A 161 -12.90 -21.75 -1.32
N GLU A 162 -12.68 -20.49 -1.70
CA GLU A 162 -13.21 -19.33 -0.97
C GLU A 162 -14.74 -19.38 -1.09
N THR A 163 -15.36 -20.19 -0.24
CA THR A 163 -16.79 -20.49 -0.28
C THR A 163 -17.60 -19.48 0.49
N THR A 164 -16.96 -18.74 1.41
CA THR A 164 -17.70 -17.81 2.26
C THR A 164 -17.67 -16.38 1.70
N LYS A 165 -18.82 -15.69 1.84
CA LYS A 165 -18.96 -14.28 1.49
C LYS A 165 -17.95 -13.38 2.21
N ASP A 166 -17.61 -13.74 3.43
CA ASP A 166 -16.68 -13.01 4.28
C ASP A 166 -15.23 -13.10 3.79
N GLU A 167 -14.82 -14.24 3.25
CA GLU A 167 -13.49 -14.42 2.62
C GLU A 167 -13.34 -13.60 1.35
N LEU A 168 -14.35 -13.64 0.47
CA LEU A 168 -14.37 -12.80 -0.73
C LEU A 168 -14.33 -11.30 -0.39
N MET A 169 -15.03 -10.89 0.66
CA MET A 169 -14.99 -9.51 1.11
C MET A 169 -13.61 -9.09 1.61
N ARG A 170 -12.95 -9.92 2.42
CA ARG A 170 -11.60 -9.68 2.94
C ARG A 170 -10.58 -9.53 1.81
N LYS A 171 -10.68 -10.36 0.79
CA LYS A 171 -9.77 -10.36 -0.35
C LYS A 171 -9.93 -9.12 -1.23
N TYR A 172 -11.17 -8.74 -1.54
CA TYR A 172 -11.45 -7.74 -2.58
C TYR A 172 -11.86 -6.36 -2.07
N SER A 173 -11.86 -6.14 -0.74
CA SER A 173 -12.14 -4.83 -0.17
C SER A 173 -10.96 -3.87 -0.43
N SER A 174 -11.06 -3.05 -1.48
CA SER A 174 -10.01 -2.10 -1.86
C SER A 174 -10.16 -0.73 -1.19
N SER A 175 -11.41 -0.33 -0.85
CA SER A 175 -11.71 0.92 -0.15
C SER A 175 -13.07 0.84 0.54
N TYR A 176 -13.24 1.63 1.62
CA TYR A 176 -14.52 1.75 2.31
C TYR A 176 -15.54 2.55 1.50
N PHE A 177 -15.09 3.61 0.85
CA PHE A 177 -15.92 4.43 -0.02
C PHE A 177 -15.76 4.06 -1.50
N THR A 178 -16.80 4.30 -2.28
CA THR A 178 -16.69 4.42 -3.74
C THR A 178 -16.34 5.87 -4.05
N TYR A 179 -15.27 6.07 -4.80
CA TYR A 179 -14.79 7.39 -5.20
C TYR A 179 -15.49 7.90 -6.46
N GLY A 180 -15.79 9.21 -6.49
CA GLY A 180 -16.16 9.93 -7.69
C GLY A 180 -14.94 10.35 -8.49
N GLY A 181 -15.09 10.53 -9.81
CA GLY A 181 -14.02 10.96 -10.70
C GLY A 181 -13.00 9.85 -11.03
N PHE A 182 -11.73 10.09 -10.76
CA PHE A 182 -10.64 9.21 -11.15
C PHE A 182 -9.92 8.66 -9.92
N ASN A 183 -9.82 7.36 -9.79
CA ASN A 183 -9.03 6.73 -8.72
C ASN A 183 -7.51 6.82 -8.97
N ARG A 184 -7.06 7.10 -10.20
CA ARG A 184 -5.65 7.33 -10.56
C ARG A 184 -5.54 8.46 -11.55
N ILE A 185 -4.61 9.40 -11.31
CA ILE A 185 -4.45 10.62 -12.11
C ILE A 185 -4.17 10.35 -13.60
N TYR A 186 -3.44 9.29 -13.96
CA TYR A 186 -3.15 8.99 -15.37
C TYR A 186 -4.41 8.71 -16.21
N LYS A 187 -5.50 8.22 -15.59
CA LYS A 187 -6.78 7.97 -16.25
C LYS A 187 -7.46 9.26 -16.69
N LEU A 188 -7.18 10.38 -15.99
CA LEU A 188 -7.65 11.70 -16.40
C LEU A 188 -7.10 12.05 -17.79
N PHE A 189 -5.80 11.93 -18.02
CA PHE A 189 -5.14 12.29 -19.27
C PHE A 189 -5.61 11.45 -20.48
N GLN A 190 -6.22 10.29 -20.25
CA GLN A 190 -6.80 9.42 -21.27
C GLN A 190 -8.32 9.59 -21.39
N SER A 191 -8.93 10.50 -20.64
CA SER A 191 -10.37 10.65 -20.56
C SER A 191 -10.94 11.61 -21.63
N LYS A 192 -12.22 11.40 -21.96
CA LYS A 192 -12.98 12.35 -22.80
C LYS A 192 -13.05 13.74 -22.17
N MET A 193 -13.03 13.83 -20.83
CA MET A 193 -13.02 15.08 -20.09
C MET A 193 -11.77 15.90 -20.41
N PHE A 194 -10.58 15.29 -20.35
CA PHE A 194 -9.31 15.95 -20.64
C PHE A 194 -9.25 16.45 -22.10
N ILE A 195 -9.64 15.60 -23.04
CA ILE A 195 -9.74 15.98 -24.46
C ILE A 195 -10.70 17.18 -24.65
N GLY A 196 -11.83 17.18 -23.92
CA GLY A 196 -12.77 18.30 -23.95
C GLY A 196 -12.20 19.62 -23.42
N LEU A 197 -11.36 19.55 -22.37
CA LEU A 197 -10.66 20.70 -21.80
C LEU A 197 -9.59 21.22 -22.77
N GLU A 198 -8.81 20.34 -23.40
CA GLU A 198 -7.82 20.71 -24.39
C GLU A 198 -8.45 21.41 -25.62
N LYS A 199 -9.65 21.01 -26.03
CA LYS A 199 -10.38 21.70 -27.11
C LYS A 199 -10.77 23.14 -26.74
N ARG A 200 -11.05 23.40 -25.46
CA ARG A 200 -11.55 24.72 -24.99
C ARG A 200 -10.45 25.67 -24.55
N PHE A 201 -9.41 25.15 -23.93
CA PHE A 201 -8.36 25.97 -23.34
C PHE A 201 -7.02 25.77 -24.03
N SER A 202 -6.23 26.85 -24.13
CA SER A 202 -4.93 26.86 -24.81
C SER A 202 -3.75 26.65 -23.86
N ILE A 203 -3.96 26.81 -22.54
CA ILE A 203 -2.93 26.76 -21.52
C ILE A 203 -3.36 25.79 -20.41
N MET A 204 -2.42 24.98 -19.92
CA MET A 204 -2.57 24.09 -18.78
C MET A 204 -1.39 24.26 -17.84
N TRP A 205 -1.65 24.58 -16.57
CA TRP A 205 -0.63 24.61 -15.52
C TRP A 205 -0.90 23.52 -14.49
N MET A 206 0.15 22.82 -14.06
CA MET A 206 0.09 21.83 -13.00
C MET A 206 0.82 22.38 -11.78
N LEU A 207 0.13 22.37 -10.63
CA LEU A 207 0.58 22.93 -9.37
C LEU A 207 0.57 21.82 -8.31
N ASP A 208 1.62 21.73 -7.50
CA ASP A 208 1.77 20.79 -6.40
C ASP A 208 1.78 21.54 -5.06
N VAL A 209 1.15 21.00 -4.02
CA VAL A 209 1.19 21.58 -2.67
C VAL A 209 2.41 21.03 -1.94
N SER A 210 3.26 21.91 -1.43
CA SER A 210 4.49 21.54 -0.73
C SER A 210 4.18 20.84 0.59
N HIS A 211 4.77 19.65 0.82
CA HIS A 211 4.66 18.91 2.09
C HIS A 211 3.23 18.88 2.65
N CYS A 212 2.25 18.62 1.77
CA CYS A 212 0.83 18.78 2.07
C CYS A 212 0.43 18.12 3.40
N PHE A 213 0.65 16.80 3.53
CA PHE A 213 0.23 16.06 4.72
C PHE A 213 1.03 16.42 5.99
N ASP A 214 2.30 16.76 5.85
CA ASP A 214 3.17 17.18 6.95
C ASP A 214 2.83 18.59 7.45
N SER A 215 2.20 19.42 6.60
CA SER A 215 1.88 20.83 6.89
C SER A 215 0.44 21.07 7.31
N ILE A 216 -0.45 20.08 7.17
CA ILE A 216 -1.85 20.24 7.58
C ILE A 216 -1.93 20.47 9.08
N TYR A 217 -2.51 21.62 9.46
CA TYR A 217 -2.88 21.93 10.83
C TYR A 217 -4.23 21.26 11.15
N THR A 218 -4.26 20.31 12.09
CA THR A 218 -5.43 19.43 12.27
C THR A 218 -6.71 20.18 12.63
N HIS A 219 -6.63 21.25 13.42
CA HIS A 219 -7.77 22.11 13.75
C HIS A 219 -8.43 22.78 12.54
N SER A 220 -7.70 22.85 11.42
CA SER A 220 -8.20 23.46 10.19
C SER A 220 -9.40 22.72 9.59
N VAL A 221 -9.59 21.43 9.91
CA VAL A 221 -10.77 20.67 9.49
C VAL A 221 -12.07 21.27 10.05
N SER A 222 -12.05 21.71 11.31
CA SER A 222 -13.20 22.39 11.92
C SER A 222 -13.50 23.74 11.22
N TRP A 223 -12.46 24.47 10.80
CA TRP A 223 -12.63 25.72 10.06
C TRP A 223 -13.18 25.48 8.65
N ALA A 224 -12.77 24.40 8.00
CA ALA A 224 -13.27 24.02 6.68
C ALA A 224 -14.75 23.63 6.70
N LEU A 225 -15.20 22.97 7.76
CA LEU A 225 -16.57 22.51 7.90
C LEU A 225 -17.55 23.62 8.31
N LYS A 226 -17.07 24.53 9.20
CA LYS A 226 -17.87 25.65 9.67
C LYS A 226 -17.17 26.95 9.54
N ASN A 227 -17.05 27.93 9.26
CA ASN A 227 -16.27 29.15 9.22
C ASN A 227 -15.33 29.32 10.43
N LYS A 228 -14.07 29.74 10.19
CA LYS A 228 -13.03 29.98 11.22
C LYS A 228 -13.50 30.97 12.32
N SER A 229 -14.18 32.06 11.94
CA SER A 229 -14.69 33.06 12.89
C SER A 229 -15.79 32.49 13.79
N PHE A 230 -16.67 31.64 13.25
CA PHE A 230 -17.71 30.97 14.00
C PHE A 230 -17.12 30.00 15.04
N ILE A 231 -16.18 29.17 14.64
CA ILE A 231 -15.51 28.20 15.55
C ILE A 231 -14.79 28.94 16.68
N LYS A 232 -14.05 30.03 16.38
CA LYS A 232 -13.36 30.82 17.41
C LYS A 232 -14.32 31.45 18.43
N LYS A 233 -15.52 31.86 18.02
CA LYS A 233 -16.53 32.42 18.92
C LYS A 233 -17.27 31.38 19.75
N HIS A 234 -17.33 30.13 19.30
CA HIS A 234 -18.14 29.07 19.88
C HIS A 234 -17.31 27.83 20.28
N VAL A 235 -16.13 28.05 20.84
CA VAL A 235 -15.19 26.97 21.22
C VAL A 235 -15.86 25.95 22.18
N VAL A 236 -16.77 26.44 23.07
CA VAL A 236 -17.47 25.59 24.02
C VAL A 236 -18.61 24.77 23.37
N HIS A 237 -19.20 25.26 22.30
CA HIS A 237 -20.31 24.62 21.56
C HIS A 237 -19.83 24.07 20.22
N SER A 238 -18.73 23.36 20.23
CA SER A 238 -18.07 22.84 19.05
C SER A 238 -18.92 21.85 18.25
N ASN A 239 -18.69 21.83 16.94
CA ASN A 239 -19.28 20.84 16.06
C ASN A 239 -18.73 19.46 16.39
N GLN A 240 -19.53 18.54 16.86
CA GLN A 240 -19.11 17.21 17.24
C GLN A 240 -18.30 16.51 16.13
N PHE A 241 -18.78 16.54 14.89
CA PHE A 241 -18.09 15.90 13.76
C PHE A 241 -16.67 16.44 13.52
N GLY A 242 -16.51 17.75 13.38
CA GLY A 242 -15.22 18.36 13.08
C GLY A 242 -14.22 18.24 14.23
N GLN A 243 -14.69 18.39 15.47
CA GLN A 243 -13.83 18.28 16.64
C GLN A 243 -13.46 16.82 16.96
N GLU A 244 -14.39 15.89 16.78
CA GLU A 244 -14.07 14.46 16.93
C GLU A 244 -13.03 14.02 15.91
N LEU A 245 -13.18 14.45 14.63
CA LEU A 245 -12.23 14.15 13.57
C LEU A 245 -10.85 14.74 13.86
N ASP A 246 -10.77 16.00 14.28
CA ASP A 246 -9.55 16.69 14.69
C ASP A 246 -8.87 15.95 15.85
N THR A 247 -9.60 15.69 16.92
CA THR A 247 -9.10 15.01 18.11
C THR A 247 -8.63 13.58 17.78
N LEU A 248 -9.34 12.88 16.92
CA LEU A 248 -9.01 11.53 16.49
C LEU A 248 -7.69 11.51 15.72
N MET A 249 -7.49 12.49 14.83
CA MET A 249 -6.25 12.62 14.06
C MET A 249 -5.06 12.91 14.97
N GLN A 250 -5.17 13.88 15.88
CA GLN A 250 -4.13 14.21 16.84
C GLN A 250 -3.74 13.02 17.73
N ARG A 251 -4.73 12.34 18.32
CA ARG A 251 -4.46 11.19 19.21
C ARG A 251 -3.82 10.01 18.52
N SER A 252 -4.09 9.83 17.24
CA SER A 252 -3.42 8.79 16.44
C SER A 252 -2.00 9.16 16.00
N ASN A 253 -1.60 10.43 16.19
CA ASN A 253 -0.31 11.01 15.85
C ASN A 253 0.37 11.65 17.06
N ASN A 254 0.43 10.97 18.19
CA ASN A 254 1.11 11.42 19.41
C ASN A 254 0.66 12.81 19.93
N ASN A 255 -0.61 13.19 19.73
CA ASN A 255 -1.16 14.51 19.99
C ASN A 255 -0.51 15.66 19.19
N GLU A 256 0.16 15.36 18.09
CA GLU A 256 0.66 16.41 17.19
C GLU A 256 -0.50 17.12 16.49
N THR A 257 -0.45 18.45 16.50
CA THR A 257 -1.46 19.29 15.84
C THR A 257 -1.02 19.72 14.45
N ASN A 258 0.26 19.57 14.12
CA ASN A 258 0.84 19.87 12.83
C ASN A 258 1.27 18.59 12.14
N GLY A 259 0.80 18.36 10.93
CA GLY A 259 0.98 17.12 10.19
C GLY A 259 -0.05 16.03 10.57
N ILE A 260 -0.29 15.15 9.62
CA ILE A 260 -1.16 13.98 9.78
C ILE A 260 -0.43 12.71 9.32
N PRO A 261 -0.72 11.52 9.89
CA PRO A 261 -0.06 10.27 9.49
C PRO A 261 -0.22 10.00 8.00
N ILE A 262 0.90 9.81 7.29
CA ILE A 262 0.91 9.52 5.85
C ILE A 262 0.80 8.01 5.63
N GLY A 263 -0.07 7.59 4.69
CA GLY A 263 -0.18 6.19 4.28
C GLY A 263 -1.61 5.68 4.25
N SER A 264 -2.46 6.11 5.18
CA SER A 264 -3.85 5.66 5.25
C SER A 264 -4.78 6.46 4.33
N GLU A 265 -5.82 5.80 3.81
CA GLU A 265 -6.87 6.48 3.04
C GLU A 265 -7.69 7.42 3.93
N PHE A 266 -7.78 7.12 5.24
CA PHE A 266 -8.43 8.00 6.22
C PHE A 266 -7.77 9.40 6.26
N SER A 267 -6.44 9.47 6.19
CA SER A 267 -5.71 10.75 6.12
C SER A 267 -6.02 11.51 4.83
N ARG A 268 -6.20 10.81 3.70
CA ARG A 268 -6.64 11.44 2.44
C ARG A 268 -8.06 12.01 2.55
N VAL A 269 -8.97 11.28 3.20
CA VAL A 269 -10.34 11.76 3.46
C VAL A 269 -10.32 13.00 4.36
N PHE A 270 -9.45 13.03 5.37
CA PHE A 270 -9.24 14.20 6.23
C PHE A 270 -8.79 15.42 5.41
N ALA A 271 -7.77 15.26 4.60
CA ALA A 271 -7.27 16.32 3.72
C ALA A 271 -8.35 16.78 2.71
N GLU A 272 -9.08 15.83 2.12
CA GLU A 272 -10.15 16.13 1.16
C GLU A 272 -11.21 17.06 1.76
N LEU A 273 -11.62 16.87 3.01
CA LEU A 273 -12.59 17.74 3.69
C LEU A 273 -12.08 19.18 3.81
N ILE A 274 -10.78 19.37 4.03
CA ILE A 274 -10.15 20.71 4.08
C ILE A 274 -10.11 21.32 2.67
N PHE A 275 -9.62 20.57 1.69
CA PHE A 275 -9.48 21.03 0.32
C PHE A 275 -10.82 21.36 -0.33
N GLN A 276 -11.91 20.68 0.00
CA GLN A 276 -13.24 21.02 -0.50
C GLN A 276 -13.65 22.47 -0.14
N ARG A 277 -13.28 22.95 1.03
CA ARG A 277 -13.52 24.35 1.44
C ARG A 277 -12.59 25.31 0.71
N ILE A 278 -11.31 24.94 0.58
CA ILE A 278 -10.32 25.74 -0.15
C ILE A 278 -10.80 25.94 -1.59
N ASP A 279 -11.22 24.88 -2.26
CA ASP A 279 -11.76 24.90 -3.62
C ASP A 279 -12.96 25.87 -3.75
N CYS A 280 -13.94 25.76 -2.83
CA CYS A 280 -15.09 26.67 -2.83
C CYS A 280 -14.68 28.15 -2.61
N ASN A 281 -13.68 28.39 -1.76
CA ASN A 281 -13.17 29.74 -1.52
C ASN A 281 -12.45 30.30 -2.76
N ILE A 282 -11.70 29.46 -3.50
CA ILE A 282 -11.06 29.81 -4.77
C ILE A 282 -12.13 30.18 -5.81
N GLU A 283 -13.13 29.31 -5.99
CA GLU A 283 -14.21 29.54 -6.98
C GLU A 283 -14.98 30.81 -6.67
N SER A 284 -15.33 31.04 -5.38
CA SER A 284 -16.02 32.26 -4.95
C SER A 284 -15.18 33.53 -5.17
N CYS A 285 -13.87 33.48 -4.93
CA CYS A 285 -12.95 34.59 -5.12
C CYS A 285 -12.82 34.93 -6.61
N LEU A 286 -12.64 33.95 -7.48
CA LEU A 286 -12.55 34.12 -8.93
C LEU A 286 -13.86 34.74 -9.50
N LEU A 287 -15.02 34.32 -8.98
CA LEU A 287 -16.29 34.86 -9.38
C LEU A 287 -16.48 36.31 -8.89
N SER A 288 -16.17 36.61 -7.63
CA SER A 288 -16.42 37.92 -7.02
C SER A 288 -15.44 39.00 -7.47
N GLU A 289 -14.15 38.67 -7.67
CA GLU A 289 -13.10 39.64 -8.00
C GLU A 289 -12.94 39.84 -9.53
N HIS A 290 -13.17 38.78 -10.32
CA HIS A 290 -12.92 38.80 -11.77
C HIS A 290 -14.16 38.48 -12.61
N GLY A 291 -15.28 38.07 -12.02
CA GLY A 291 -16.46 37.62 -12.74
C GLY A 291 -16.28 36.32 -13.51
N TRP A 292 -15.21 35.55 -13.22
CA TRP A 292 -14.88 34.36 -13.96
C TRP A 292 -15.68 33.15 -13.46
N VAL A 293 -16.22 32.40 -14.40
CA VAL A 293 -17.07 31.21 -14.16
C VAL A 293 -16.31 29.95 -14.52
N ASN A 294 -16.31 28.99 -13.59
CA ASN A 294 -15.68 27.68 -13.80
C ASN A 294 -16.31 26.97 -15.02
N ASN A 295 -15.49 26.22 -15.73
CA ASN A 295 -15.82 25.55 -17.00
C ASN A 295 -16.26 26.49 -18.16
N LYS A 296 -16.15 27.81 -18.00
CA LYS A 296 -16.38 28.79 -19.07
C LYS A 296 -15.10 29.60 -19.33
N ASP A 297 -14.65 30.36 -18.35
CA ASP A 297 -13.49 31.26 -18.46
C ASP A 297 -12.20 30.56 -18.05
N TYR A 298 -12.29 29.63 -17.15
CA TYR A 298 -11.23 28.71 -16.70
C TYR A 298 -11.80 27.34 -16.35
N ALA A 299 -10.94 26.36 -16.10
CA ALA A 299 -11.30 25.12 -15.42
C ALA A 299 -10.19 24.72 -14.45
N ILE A 300 -10.57 24.29 -13.25
CA ILE A 300 -9.64 23.75 -12.25
C ILE A 300 -10.06 22.33 -11.95
N LEU A 301 -9.09 21.41 -12.01
CA LEU A 301 -9.23 20.04 -11.53
C LEU A 301 -8.25 19.81 -10.39
N ARG A 302 -8.68 19.15 -9.31
CA ARG A 302 -7.81 18.78 -8.20
C ARG A 302 -7.83 17.27 -7.97
N TYR A 303 -6.64 16.68 -7.94
CA TYR A 303 -6.42 15.27 -7.57
C TYR A 303 -5.62 15.23 -6.27
N VAL A 304 -6.32 14.99 -5.15
CA VAL A 304 -5.76 15.05 -3.78
C VAL A 304 -5.18 16.44 -3.50
N ASP A 305 -3.88 16.63 -3.61
CA ASP A 305 -3.13 17.88 -3.41
C ASP A 305 -2.65 18.54 -4.73
N ASP A 306 -2.74 17.83 -5.86
CA ASP A 306 -2.35 18.33 -7.18
C ASP A 306 -3.48 19.15 -7.83
N PHE A 307 -3.20 20.42 -8.19
CA PHE A 307 -4.10 21.26 -8.98
C PHE A 307 -3.70 21.29 -10.45
N ILE A 308 -4.69 21.18 -11.34
CA ILE A 308 -4.51 21.33 -12.78
C ILE A 308 -5.42 22.47 -13.23
N VAL A 309 -4.81 23.56 -13.66
CA VAL A 309 -5.50 24.80 -14.07
C VAL A 309 -5.49 24.89 -15.58
N PHE A 310 -6.65 25.14 -16.18
CA PHE A 310 -6.83 25.36 -17.61
C PHE A 310 -7.38 26.78 -17.86
N CYS A 311 -6.79 27.52 -18.78
CA CYS A 311 -7.23 28.85 -19.18
C CYS A 311 -6.72 29.23 -20.59
N ASN A 312 -7.02 30.43 -21.06
CA ASN A 312 -6.66 30.85 -22.42
C ASN A 312 -5.54 31.90 -22.48
N SER A 313 -5.07 32.43 -21.34
CA SER A 313 -3.93 33.35 -21.28
C SER A 313 -3.03 33.08 -20.08
N GLU A 314 -1.74 33.37 -20.22
CA GLU A 314 -0.78 33.22 -19.11
C GLU A 314 -1.10 34.14 -17.94
N SER A 315 -1.56 35.37 -18.21
CA SER A 315 -2.00 36.32 -17.19
C SER A 315 -3.15 35.77 -16.34
N SER A 316 -4.13 35.11 -16.98
CA SER A 316 -5.20 34.42 -16.25
C SER A 316 -4.66 33.27 -15.38
N ALA A 317 -3.71 32.48 -15.91
CA ALA A 317 -3.08 31.40 -15.14
C ALA A 317 -2.31 31.93 -13.91
N GLU A 318 -1.61 33.05 -14.03
CA GLU A 318 -0.91 33.70 -12.93
C GLU A 318 -1.85 34.21 -11.85
N ILE A 319 -2.96 34.87 -12.25
CA ILE A 319 -3.99 35.33 -11.32
C ILE A 319 -4.60 34.15 -10.56
N ILE A 320 -5.02 33.11 -11.28
CA ILE A 320 -5.60 31.90 -10.68
C ILE A 320 -4.60 31.27 -9.70
N THR A 321 -3.34 31.11 -10.11
CA THR A 321 -2.28 30.53 -9.26
C THR A 321 -2.05 31.37 -8.00
N LYS A 322 -2.05 32.69 -8.11
CA LYS A 322 -1.94 33.60 -6.96
C LYS A 322 -3.10 33.42 -5.99
N ILE A 323 -4.34 33.37 -6.51
CA ILE A 323 -5.54 33.14 -5.68
C ILE A 323 -5.48 31.77 -5.00
N ILE A 324 -5.11 30.71 -5.72
CA ILE A 324 -4.91 29.39 -5.14
C ILE A 324 -3.93 29.45 -3.98
N ASN A 325 -2.77 30.08 -4.17
CA ASN A 325 -1.75 30.20 -3.12
C ASN A 325 -2.25 31.00 -1.90
N VAL A 326 -2.97 32.10 -2.12
CA VAL A 326 -3.57 32.89 -1.03
C VAL A 326 -4.57 32.05 -0.21
N LYS A 327 -5.44 31.28 -0.92
CA LYS A 327 -6.45 30.44 -0.24
C LYS A 327 -5.84 29.22 0.46
N LEU A 328 -4.75 28.66 -0.04
CA LEU A 328 -3.97 27.64 0.64
C LEU A 328 -3.31 28.18 1.91
N ASN A 329 -2.74 29.37 1.85
CA ASN A 329 -2.09 30.02 3.01
C ASN A 329 -3.07 30.27 4.17
N GLU A 330 -4.37 30.47 3.91
CA GLU A 330 -5.40 30.56 4.96
C GLU A 330 -5.46 29.28 5.84
N TYR A 331 -4.96 28.14 5.32
CA TYR A 331 -4.92 26.83 5.95
C TYR A 331 -3.48 26.32 6.24
N ASN A 332 -2.49 27.21 6.23
CA ASN A 332 -1.07 26.90 6.43
C ASN A 332 -0.47 25.98 5.34
N LEU A 333 -1.07 25.95 4.16
CA LEU A 333 -0.58 25.19 3.01
C LEU A 333 0.04 26.14 1.98
N GLN A 334 1.03 25.68 1.23
CA GLN A 334 1.75 26.48 0.25
C GLN A 334 1.99 25.72 -1.04
N LEU A 335 1.97 26.42 -2.18
CA LEU A 335 2.34 25.85 -3.46
C LEU A 335 3.85 25.62 -3.56
N ASN A 336 4.24 24.50 -4.16
CA ASN A 336 5.61 24.22 -4.52
C ASN A 336 5.98 24.89 -5.85
N VAL A 337 6.58 26.07 -5.78
CA VAL A 337 6.96 26.84 -6.97
C VAL A 337 7.93 26.08 -7.88
N ASN A 338 8.81 25.26 -7.31
CA ASN A 338 9.81 24.51 -8.07
C ASN A 338 9.21 23.36 -8.90
N LYS A 339 8.00 22.92 -8.56
CA LYS A 339 7.28 21.87 -9.28
C LYS A 339 6.21 22.40 -10.22
N LEU A 340 6.08 23.71 -10.38
CA LEU A 340 5.17 24.32 -11.33
C LEU A 340 5.52 23.88 -12.76
N LYS A 341 4.57 23.26 -13.45
CA LYS A 341 4.72 22.86 -14.86
C LYS A 341 3.73 23.62 -15.72
N LYS A 342 4.23 24.32 -16.73
CA LYS A 342 3.46 25.11 -17.68
C LYS A 342 3.41 24.38 -19.02
N TYR A 343 2.23 24.24 -19.59
CA TYR A 343 1.99 23.65 -20.90
C TYR A 343 1.13 24.55 -21.75
N SER A 344 1.52 24.74 -23.00
CA SER A 344 0.68 25.27 -24.07
C SER A 344 0.18 24.10 -24.93
N ARG A 345 -0.95 24.29 -25.62
CA ARG A 345 -1.50 23.27 -26.52
C ARG A 345 -0.49 22.91 -27.62
N PRO A 346 -0.23 21.66 -27.94
CA PRO A 346 -0.91 20.45 -27.42
C PRO A 346 -0.49 20.07 -26.00
N PHE A 347 -1.46 19.62 -25.16
CA PHE A 347 -1.21 19.24 -23.78
C PHE A 347 -0.55 17.84 -23.68
N CYS A 348 0.67 17.75 -24.16
CA CYS A 348 1.45 16.55 -24.04
C CYS A 348 2.35 16.67 -22.81
N THR A 349 1.98 15.98 -21.73
CA THR A 349 2.88 15.87 -20.59
C THR A 349 4.08 15.00 -20.99
N SER A 350 5.25 15.26 -20.41
CA SER A 350 6.43 14.41 -20.63
C SER A 350 6.11 12.92 -20.39
N LYS A 351 5.24 12.60 -19.43
CA LYS A 351 4.78 11.24 -19.16
C LYS A 351 3.93 10.64 -20.29
N THR A 352 3.10 11.42 -20.96
CA THR A 352 2.25 10.92 -22.06
C THR A 352 3.10 10.51 -23.28
N GLY A 353 4.00 11.38 -23.71
CA GLY A 353 4.92 11.08 -24.81
C GLY A 353 5.84 9.89 -24.53
N LEU A 354 6.33 9.83 -23.28
CA LEU A 354 7.13 8.74 -22.76
C LEU A 354 6.41 7.40 -22.84
N ILE A 355 5.17 7.31 -22.37
CA ILE A 355 4.35 6.08 -22.37
C ILE A 355 4.10 5.61 -23.82
N ILE A 356 3.86 6.51 -24.75
CA ILE A 356 3.66 6.16 -26.18
C ILE A 356 4.93 5.48 -26.71
N LYS A 357 6.09 6.10 -26.55
CA LYS A 357 7.38 5.56 -27.03
C LYS A 357 7.74 4.21 -26.38
N VAL A 358 7.49 4.09 -25.06
CA VAL A 358 7.73 2.83 -24.35
C VAL A 358 6.77 1.74 -24.85
N ASN A 359 5.50 2.06 -25.13
CA ASN A 359 4.56 1.09 -25.71
C ASN A 359 4.99 0.62 -27.11
N GLU A 360 5.49 1.52 -27.93
CA GLU A 360 6.03 1.17 -29.25
C GLU A 360 7.24 0.24 -29.11
N LEU A 361 8.16 0.54 -28.19
CA LEU A 361 9.30 -0.33 -27.90
C LEU A 361 8.86 -1.73 -27.44
N ILE A 362 7.86 -1.81 -26.54
CA ILE A 362 7.35 -3.09 -26.06
C ILE A 362 6.64 -3.86 -27.18
N ARG A 363 5.90 -3.20 -28.08
CA ARG A 363 5.32 -3.85 -29.27
C ARG A 363 6.41 -4.40 -30.21
N ASN A 364 7.47 -3.62 -30.42
CA ASN A 364 8.60 -4.08 -31.23
C ASN A 364 9.32 -5.28 -30.58
N LEU A 365 9.39 -5.32 -29.26
CA LEU A 365 9.87 -6.49 -28.53
C LEU A 365 8.95 -7.70 -28.75
N GLU A 366 7.63 -7.52 -28.63
CA GLU A 366 6.63 -8.60 -28.86
C GLU A 366 6.78 -9.23 -30.24
N ILE A 367 6.91 -8.42 -31.30
CA ILE A 367 7.11 -8.90 -32.69
C ILE A 367 8.38 -9.75 -32.80
N LYS A 368 9.42 -9.42 -32.04
CA LYS A 368 10.67 -10.22 -32.03
C LYS A 368 10.52 -11.53 -31.26
N LEU A 369 9.61 -11.59 -30.30
CA LEU A 369 9.41 -12.76 -29.44
C LEU A 369 8.43 -13.78 -30.02
N TYR A 370 7.35 -13.33 -30.68
CA TYR A 370 6.31 -14.20 -31.22
C TYR A 370 5.50 -13.55 -32.35
N GLU A 371 4.89 -14.39 -33.20
CA GLU A 371 3.93 -14.00 -34.24
C GLU A 371 2.53 -14.49 -33.84
N LYS A 372 1.51 -13.62 -33.99
CA LYS A 372 0.11 -13.98 -33.74
C LYS A 372 -0.51 -14.59 -34.98
N ASN A 373 -1.15 -15.77 -34.80
CA ASN A 373 -1.90 -16.50 -35.82
C ASN A 373 -3.36 -16.65 -35.41
N ASP A 374 -4.25 -16.97 -36.34
CA ASP A 374 -5.70 -17.08 -36.10
C ASP A 374 -6.13 -18.12 -35.04
N GLY A 375 -5.25 -19.01 -34.60
CA GLY A 375 -5.51 -20.05 -33.58
C GLY A 375 -4.58 -20.00 -32.36
N GLY A 376 -3.73 -18.98 -32.25
CA GLY A 376 -2.75 -18.90 -31.15
C GLY A 376 -1.57 -17.99 -31.51
N PHE A 377 -0.36 -18.36 -31.10
CA PHE A 377 0.85 -17.71 -31.55
C PHE A 377 2.01 -18.70 -31.70
N THR A 378 2.93 -18.35 -32.58
CA THR A 378 4.15 -19.10 -32.81
C THR A 378 5.34 -18.36 -32.22
N LEU A 379 6.13 -19.05 -31.39
CA LEU A 379 7.31 -18.47 -30.74
C LEU A 379 8.47 -18.32 -31.75
N ASN A 380 9.05 -17.14 -31.81
CA ASN A 380 10.21 -16.88 -32.64
C ASN A 380 11.49 -17.40 -31.96
N LYS A 381 12.48 -17.80 -32.80
CA LYS A 381 13.79 -18.16 -32.28
C LYS A 381 14.59 -16.91 -31.91
N ILE A 382 14.95 -16.77 -30.66
CA ILE A 382 15.78 -15.67 -30.15
C ILE A 382 17.25 -16.02 -30.47
N ARG A 383 17.90 -15.27 -31.40
CA ARG A 383 19.28 -15.50 -31.75
C ARG A 383 20.26 -15.18 -30.64
N SER A 384 20.07 -14.04 -29.97
CA SER A 384 20.87 -13.58 -28.82
C SER A 384 19.97 -12.91 -27.80
N LYS A 385 19.85 -13.52 -26.61
CA LYS A 385 19.11 -12.95 -25.46
C LYS A 385 19.79 -11.68 -24.98
N HIS A 386 21.12 -11.67 -24.96
CA HIS A 386 21.92 -10.53 -24.53
C HIS A 386 21.65 -9.30 -25.37
N ASP A 387 21.74 -9.46 -26.71
CA ASP A 387 21.56 -8.35 -27.66
C ASP A 387 20.11 -7.80 -27.56
N LEU A 388 19.12 -8.68 -27.38
CA LEU A 388 17.74 -8.26 -27.25
C LEU A 388 17.50 -7.48 -25.93
N LYS A 389 18.12 -7.92 -24.84
CA LYS A 389 18.11 -7.20 -23.55
C LYS A 389 18.77 -5.81 -23.70
N ILE A 390 19.98 -5.75 -24.27
CA ILE A 390 20.70 -4.50 -24.51
C ILE A 390 19.92 -3.57 -25.46
N TYR A 391 19.29 -4.11 -26.48
CA TYR A 391 18.41 -3.35 -27.38
C TYR A 391 17.31 -2.62 -26.58
N VAL A 392 16.57 -3.33 -25.73
CA VAL A 392 15.49 -2.72 -24.91
C VAL A 392 16.05 -1.67 -23.96
N ILE A 393 17.13 -1.99 -23.24
CA ILE A 393 17.74 -1.08 -22.26
C ILE A 393 18.22 0.21 -22.93
N ASN A 394 18.92 0.12 -24.06
CA ASN A 394 19.46 1.28 -24.75
C ASN A 394 18.34 2.17 -25.36
N HIS A 395 17.26 1.56 -25.88
CA HIS A 395 16.10 2.33 -26.33
C HIS A 395 15.41 3.06 -25.18
N VAL A 396 15.25 2.42 -24.00
CA VAL A 396 14.70 3.11 -22.84
C VAL A 396 15.62 4.25 -22.37
N LYS A 397 16.95 4.06 -22.39
CA LYS A 397 17.92 5.13 -22.10
C LYS A 397 17.74 6.32 -23.07
N SER A 398 17.66 6.05 -24.37
CA SER A 398 17.43 7.10 -25.38
C SER A 398 16.12 7.85 -25.12
N ILE A 399 15.03 7.11 -24.87
CA ILE A 399 13.71 7.69 -24.56
C ILE A 399 13.79 8.57 -23.31
N CYS A 400 14.49 8.14 -22.27
CA CYS A 400 14.68 8.92 -21.04
C CYS A 400 15.45 10.22 -21.29
N ILE A 401 16.56 10.16 -22.02
CA ILE A 401 17.40 11.31 -22.35
C ILE A 401 16.61 12.32 -23.20
N GLU A 402 15.94 11.88 -24.25
CA GLU A 402 15.14 12.73 -25.14
C GLU A 402 14.01 13.47 -24.41
N ASN A 403 13.38 12.83 -23.43
CA ASN A 403 12.27 13.41 -22.68
C ASN A 403 12.71 14.05 -21.36
N LYS A 404 14.01 14.12 -21.05
CA LYS A 404 14.57 14.67 -19.80
C LYS A 404 13.93 14.07 -18.55
N VAL A 405 13.77 12.75 -18.53
CA VAL A 405 13.19 11.97 -17.43
C VAL A 405 14.18 10.90 -16.97
N SER A 406 13.93 10.35 -15.77
CA SER A 406 14.75 9.29 -15.17
C SER A 406 14.10 7.90 -15.31
N TYR A 407 14.81 6.87 -14.87
CA TYR A 407 14.24 5.53 -14.75
C TYR A 407 13.04 5.47 -13.82
N ALA A 408 12.97 6.34 -12.78
CA ALA A 408 11.85 6.41 -11.86
C ALA A 408 10.50 6.67 -12.56
N ASP A 409 10.52 7.37 -13.69
CA ASP A 409 9.31 7.69 -14.44
C ASP A 409 8.79 6.55 -15.30
N VAL A 410 9.63 5.55 -15.64
CA VAL A 410 9.32 4.49 -16.62
C VAL A 410 9.38 3.08 -16.08
N SER A 411 10.28 2.77 -15.13
CA SER A 411 10.54 1.40 -14.69
C SER A 411 9.31 0.66 -14.22
N SER A 412 8.50 1.27 -13.35
CA SER A 412 7.26 0.66 -12.85
C SER A 412 6.24 0.39 -13.97
N TYR A 413 6.18 1.25 -14.97
CA TYR A 413 5.32 1.05 -16.14
C TYR A 413 5.81 -0.10 -17.01
N ILE A 414 7.10 -0.18 -17.29
CA ILE A 414 7.72 -1.27 -18.06
C ILE A 414 7.49 -2.61 -17.37
N ILE A 415 7.81 -2.71 -16.08
CA ILE A 415 7.59 -3.92 -15.27
C ILE A 415 6.11 -4.34 -15.31
N SER A 416 5.19 -3.42 -15.07
CA SER A 416 3.75 -3.69 -15.10
C SER A 416 3.26 -4.15 -16.47
N SER A 417 3.82 -3.58 -17.53
CA SER A 417 3.45 -3.87 -18.92
C SER A 417 3.97 -5.24 -19.36
N LEU A 418 5.24 -5.54 -19.03
CA LEU A 418 5.87 -6.83 -19.32
C LEU A 418 5.26 -7.96 -18.50
N SER A 419 4.99 -7.72 -17.22
CA SER A 419 4.30 -8.67 -16.33
C SER A 419 2.96 -9.13 -16.91
N LYS A 420 2.10 -8.18 -17.29
CA LYS A 420 0.78 -8.50 -17.88
C LYS A 420 0.91 -9.32 -19.17
N ARG A 421 1.87 -8.96 -20.02
CA ARG A 421 2.11 -9.66 -21.29
C ARG A 421 2.64 -11.05 -21.08
N LEU A 422 3.59 -11.22 -20.17
CA LEU A 422 4.18 -12.53 -19.88
C LEU A 422 3.14 -13.48 -19.30
N ILE A 423 2.31 -13.02 -18.34
CA ILE A 423 1.21 -13.81 -17.80
C ILE A 423 0.19 -14.17 -18.90
N SER A 424 -0.16 -13.22 -19.78
CA SER A 424 -1.07 -13.49 -20.90
C SER A 424 -0.50 -14.48 -21.93
N ILE A 425 0.81 -14.45 -22.15
CA ILE A 425 1.49 -15.43 -23.02
C ILE A 425 1.42 -16.83 -22.38
N ILE A 426 1.69 -16.92 -21.08
CA ILE A 426 1.57 -18.18 -20.34
C ILE A 426 0.16 -18.73 -20.38
N ASP A 427 -0.89 -17.88 -20.21
CA ASP A 427 -2.31 -18.27 -20.38
C ASP A 427 -2.56 -18.95 -21.72
N ILE A 428 -2.05 -18.39 -22.81
CA ILE A 428 -2.24 -18.93 -24.15
C ILE A 428 -1.44 -20.23 -24.34
N LEU A 429 -0.18 -20.26 -23.90
CA LEU A 429 0.66 -21.47 -23.99
C LEU A 429 0.08 -22.66 -23.23
N GLN A 430 -0.64 -22.43 -22.12
CA GLN A 430 -1.34 -23.48 -21.37
C GLN A 430 -2.58 -24.02 -22.09
N THR A 431 -3.20 -23.24 -22.97
CA THR A 431 -4.36 -23.66 -23.74
C THR A 431 -4.01 -24.33 -25.07
N GLN A 432 -2.78 -24.13 -25.54
CA GLN A 432 -2.26 -24.84 -26.71
C GLN A 432 -1.76 -26.22 -26.30
N GLU A 433 -2.19 -27.28 -27.00
CA GLU A 433 -1.57 -28.59 -26.89
C GLU A 433 -0.12 -28.46 -27.40
N ASN A 434 0.79 -28.17 -26.49
CA ASN A 434 2.21 -28.13 -26.80
C ASN A 434 2.66 -29.59 -26.99
N GLU A 435 2.93 -29.96 -28.23
CA GLU A 435 3.68 -31.17 -28.52
C GLU A 435 4.96 -31.19 -27.68
N ASP A 436 5.42 -32.38 -27.28
CA ASP A 436 6.63 -32.58 -26.47
C ASP A 436 7.92 -32.24 -27.23
N ASP A 437 7.86 -31.25 -28.15
CA ASP A 437 8.96 -30.76 -28.95
C ASP A 437 9.97 -29.97 -28.12
N LEU A 438 11.18 -30.51 -28.06
CA LEU A 438 12.31 -29.93 -27.33
C LEU A 438 12.64 -28.49 -27.81
N GLU A 439 12.47 -28.23 -29.12
CA GLU A 439 12.74 -26.91 -29.70
C GLU A 439 11.69 -25.88 -29.24
N VAL A 440 10.42 -26.27 -29.10
CA VAL A 440 9.35 -25.42 -28.55
C VAL A 440 9.62 -25.11 -27.08
N LYS A 441 9.94 -26.12 -26.27
CA LYS A 441 10.31 -25.94 -24.86
C LYS A 441 11.49 -25.00 -24.70
N LYS A 442 12.49 -25.06 -25.56
CA LYS A 442 13.64 -24.16 -25.57
C LYS A 442 13.26 -22.72 -25.92
N ARG A 443 12.37 -22.52 -26.91
CA ARG A 443 11.86 -21.18 -27.25
C ARG A 443 11.04 -20.56 -26.12
N ILE A 444 10.20 -21.35 -25.44
CA ILE A 444 9.47 -20.93 -24.24
C ILE A 444 10.46 -20.44 -23.17
N LYS A 445 11.46 -21.26 -22.84
CA LYS A 445 12.52 -20.89 -21.90
C LYS A 445 13.18 -19.57 -22.29
N ASP A 446 13.62 -19.43 -23.55
CA ASP A 446 14.36 -18.28 -24.02
C ASP A 446 13.53 -16.99 -23.97
N LEU A 447 12.23 -17.05 -24.29
CA LEU A 447 11.30 -15.94 -24.15
C LEU A 447 11.16 -15.52 -22.68
N ILE A 448 10.83 -16.47 -21.82
CA ILE A 448 10.56 -16.21 -20.39
C ILE A 448 11.78 -15.60 -19.71
N PHE A 449 12.97 -16.19 -19.91
CA PHE A 449 14.20 -15.69 -19.31
C PHE A 449 14.55 -14.30 -19.81
N THR A 450 14.41 -14.03 -21.12
CA THR A 450 14.71 -12.71 -21.68
C THR A 450 13.80 -11.62 -21.07
N VAL A 451 12.50 -11.87 -21.01
CA VAL A 451 11.53 -10.90 -20.47
C VAL A 451 11.75 -10.70 -18.97
N SER A 452 11.99 -11.78 -18.24
CA SER A 452 12.25 -11.73 -16.78
C SER A 452 13.56 -10.98 -16.46
N ASP A 453 14.62 -11.20 -17.23
CA ASP A 453 15.88 -10.46 -17.08
C ASP A 453 15.71 -8.96 -17.32
N ILE A 454 14.90 -8.58 -18.30
CA ILE A 454 14.58 -7.16 -18.55
C ILE A 454 13.80 -6.58 -17.35
N MET A 455 12.83 -7.31 -16.82
CA MET A 455 12.06 -6.87 -15.66
C MET A 455 12.96 -6.71 -14.42
N LEU A 456 13.84 -7.66 -14.15
CA LEU A 456 14.81 -7.61 -13.06
C LEU A 456 15.75 -6.42 -13.19
N PHE A 457 16.24 -6.12 -14.39
CA PHE A 457 17.06 -4.93 -14.64
C PHE A 457 16.32 -3.63 -14.27
N PHE A 458 15.09 -3.44 -14.76
CA PHE A 458 14.32 -2.23 -14.45
C PHE A 458 13.93 -2.13 -13.00
N PHE A 459 13.76 -3.25 -12.31
CA PHE A 459 13.56 -3.26 -10.88
C PHE A 459 14.84 -2.89 -10.12
N SER A 460 16.00 -3.38 -10.52
CA SER A 460 17.27 -3.08 -9.85
C SER A 460 17.67 -1.61 -9.94
N VAL A 461 17.36 -0.94 -11.04
CA VAL A 461 17.69 0.49 -11.22
C VAL A 461 16.68 1.44 -10.58
N ASN A 462 15.45 0.98 -10.34
CA ASN A 462 14.42 1.78 -9.66
C ASN A 462 13.44 0.85 -8.90
N PRO A 463 13.83 0.33 -7.75
CA PRO A 463 12.96 -0.51 -6.94
C PRO A 463 11.82 0.32 -6.34
N THR A 464 10.57 -0.16 -6.49
CA THR A 464 9.39 0.39 -5.82
C THR A 464 8.57 -0.74 -5.21
N VAL A 465 7.82 -0.46 -4.14
CA VAL A 465 6.96 -1.47 -3.48
C VAL A 465 5.95 -2.05 -4.47
N SER A 466 5.29 -1.22 -5.27
CA SER A 466 4.35 -1.67 -6.31
C SER A 466 5.02 -2.55 -7.37
N SER A 467 6.27 -2.25 -7.76
CA SER A 467 7.02 -3.08 -8.72
C SER A 467 7.45 -4.40 -8.10
N SER A 468 7.81 -4.41 -6.80
CA SER A 468 8.17 -5.66 -6.11
C SER A 468 6.99 -6.64 -6.07
N TYR A 469 5.76 -6.18 -5.82
CA TYR A 469 4.58 -7.03 -5.87
C TYR A 469 4.37 -7.67 -7.25
N LYS A 470 4.43 -6.85 -8.32
CA LYS A 470 4.24 -7.34 -9.68
C LYS A 470 5.32 -8.31 -10.12
N LEU A 471 6.57 -7.99 -9.77
CA LEU A 471 7.71 -8.86 -10.07
C LEU A 471 7.56 -10.20 -9.35
N SER A 472 7.28 -10.19 -8.04
CA SER A 472 7.09 -11.41 -7.23
C SER A 472 5.95 -12.29 -7.77
N LYS A 473 4.81 -11.71 -8.12
CA LYS A 473 3.68 -12.44 -8.74
C LYS A 473 4.10 -13.07 -10.06
N THR A 474 4.76 -12.29 -10.91
CA THR A 474 5.18 -12.78 -12.24
C THR A 474 6.18 -13.92 -12.09
N MET A 475 7.18 -13.79 -11.20
CA MET A 475 8.16 -14.83 -10.95
C MET A 475 7.50 -16.12 -10.44
N PHE A 476 6.49 -15.99 -9.55
CA PHE A 476 5.74 -17.14 -9.05
C PHE A 476 4.99 -17.88 -10.18
N VAL A 477 4.23 -17.15 -11.00
CA VAL A 477 3.49 -17.73 -12.13
C VAL A 477 4.45 -18.38 -13.15
N VAL A 478 5.53 -17.70 -13.47
CA VAL A 478 6.57 -18.17 -14.38
C VAL A 478 7.22 -19.45 -13.88
N ASN A 479 7.62 -19.48 -12.61
CA ASN A 479 8.26 -20.64 -12.01
C ASN A 479 7.35 -21.88 -12.06
N ASN A 480 6.10 -21.75 -11.68
CA ASN A 480 5.15 -22.85 -11.70
C ASN A 480 4.92 -23.36 -13.15
N TYR A 481 4.79 -22.45 -14.10
CA TYR A 481 4.67 -22.83 -15.50
C TYR A 481 5.93 -23.52 -16.04
N LEU A 482 7.13 -22.99 -15.74
CA LEU A 482 8.37 -23.61 -16.14
C LEU A 482 8.54 -25.01 -15.52
N ASN A 483 8.08 -25.21 -14.30
CA ASN A 483 8.11 -26.52 -13.66
C ASN A 483 7.21 -27.56 -14.37
N GLU A 484 6.08 -27.13 -14.94
CA GLU A 484 5.23 -27.98 -15.81
C GLU A 484 5.93 -28.31 -17.13
N VAL A 485 6.69 -27.37 -17.69
CA VAL A 485 7.43 -27.57 -18.98
C VAL A 485 8.69 -28.43 -18.77
N SER A 486 9.48 -28.09 -17.74
CA SER A 486 10.71 -28.80 -17.37
C SER A 486 11.19 -28.33 -15.99
N SER A 487 11.40 -29.24 -15.07
CA SER A 487 11.96 -28.97 -13.74
C SER A 487 13.35 -28.31 -13.79
N ASP A 488 14.18 -28.67 -14.77
CA ASP A 488 15.51 -28.07 -14.95
C ASP A 488 15.39 -26.59 -15.31
N TYR A 489 14.41 -26.21 -16.13
CA TYR A 489 14.19 -24.80 -16.50
C TYR A 489 13.72 -23.97 -15.30
N SER A 490 12.85 -24.54 -14.46
CA SER A 490 12.43 -23.95 -13.19
C SER A 490 13.64 -23.72 -12.28
N ASN A 491 14.49 -24.76 -12.09
CA ASN A 491 15.68 -24.67 -11.25
C ASN A 491 16.67 -23.56 -11.70
N ILE A 492 16.98 -23.51 -13.00
CA ILE A 492 17.87 -22.48 -13.56
C ILE A 492 17.26 -21.09 -13.38
N PHE A 493 15.95 -20.96 -13.63
CA PHE A 493 15.23 -19.69 -13.49
C PHE A 493 15.30 -19.19 -12.04
N MET A 494 15.01 -20.03 -11.08
CA MET A 494 15.04 -19.67 -9.67
C MET A 494 16.42 -19.27 -9.19
N THR A 495 17.44 -20.03 -9.57
CA THR A 495 18.83 -19.65 -9.27
C THR A 495 19.15 -18.24 -9.81
N SER A 496 18.70 -17.92 -11.03
CA SER A 496 18.95 -16.58 -11.60
C SER A 496 18.19 -15.46 -10.84
N VAL A 497 16.98 -15.73 -10.38
CA VAL A 497 16.19 -14.77 -9.57
C VAL A 497 16.84 -14.52 -8.22
N VAL A 498 17.28 -15.57 -7.53
CA VAL A 498 17.95 -15.46 -6.22
C VAL A 498 19.26 -14.69 -6.34
N ASN A 499 20.09 -15.03 -7.31
CA ASN A 499 21.35 -14.31 -7.58
C ASN A 499 21.09 -12.83 -7.88
N ALA A 500 20.05 -12.51 -8.65
CA ALA A 500 19.65 -11.15 -8.88
C ALA A 500 19.22 -10.45 -7.58
N ALA A 501 18.45 -11.11 -6.72
CA ALA A 501 18.01 -10.56 -5.42
C ALA A 501 19.18 -10.27 -4.48
N GLU A 502 20.24 -11.10 -4.48
CA GLU A 502 21.46 -10.87 -3.70
C GLU A 502 22.28 -9.68 -4.22
N THR A 503 22.36 -9.52 -5.53
CA THR A 503 23.20 -8.50 -6.18
C THR A 503 22.54 -7.13 -6.31
N ILE A 504 21.21 -7.03 -6.12
CA ILE A 504 20.52 -5.75 -6.17
C ILE A 504 20.96 -4.88 -4.97
N ASN A 505 21.74 -3.86 -5.23
CA ASN A 505 22.16 -2.87 -4.25
C ASN A 505 21.02 -1.86 -4.02
N PHE A 506 20.41 -1.91 -2.84
CA PHE A 506 19.34 -1.02 -2.47
C PHE A 506 19.91 0.18 -1.68
N GLY A 507 20.50 1.14 -2.41
CA GLY A 507 20.87 2.43 -1.85
C GLY A 507 22.05 2.44 -0.89
N GLU A 508 22.96 1.47 -0.94
CA GLU A 508 24.32 1.64 -0.44
C GLU A 508 25.11 2.47 -1.46
N ASN A 509 24.87 3.77 -1.49
CA ASN A 509 25.81 4.66 -2.13
C ASN A 509 27.00 4.82 -1.17
N ASP A 510 28.21 4.54 -1.65
CA ASP A 510 29.50 4.75 -0.99
C ASP A 510 29.72 6.20 -0.50
N ASN A 511 28.80 7.08 -0.77
CA ASN A 511 28.88 8.51 -0.45
C ASN A 511 28.18 8.95 0.84
N GLY A 512 27.72 8.05 1.71
CA GLY A 512 27.25 8.41 3.06
C GLY A 512 26.03 9.33 3.15
N LEU A 513 25.27 9.49 2.04
CA LEU A 513 24.09 10.38 1.98
C LEU A 513 22.76 9.66 2.31
N PHE A 514 22.76 8.36 2.42
CA PHE A 514 21.63 7.63 2.99
C PHE A 514 21.88 7.41 4.49
N ILE A 515 21.29 8.27 5.29
CA ILE A 515 21.14 8.06 6.73
C ILE A 515 20.18 6.88 6.85
N ASP A 516 20.68 5.62 6.94
CA ASP A 516 19.67 4.60 7.13
C ASP A 516 20.12 3.25 7.58
N ASP A 517 19.74 3.06 8.81
CA ASP A 517 19.63 1.77 9.48
C ASP A 517 18.40 0.93 9.07
N PHE A 518 17.70 1.28 7.97
CA PHE A 518 16.48 0.56 7.56
C PHE A 518 16.72 -0.40 6.40
N ILE A 519 16.05 -1.56 6.44
CA ILE A 519 15.95 -2.47 5.29
C ILE A 519 14.78 -2.02 4.42
N SER A 520 14.99 -1.84 3.12
CA SER A 520 13.91 -1.41 2.24
C SER A 520 12.85 -2.52 2.06
N ILE A 521 11.58 -2.13 2.14
CA ILE A 521 10.44 -3.04 1.96
C ILE A 521 10.46 -3.68 0.57
N GLU A 522 10.93 -2.96 -0.43
CA GLU A 522 11.08 -3.41 -1.81
C GLU A 522 11.99 -4.65 -1.90
N LYS A 523 13.12 -4.62 -1.20
CA LYS A 523 14.05 -5.74 -1.09
C LYS A 523 13.46 -6.90 -0.34
N VAL A 524 12.85 -6.59 0.81
CA VAL A 524 12.19 -7.58 1.67
C VAL A 524 11.13 -8.35 0.89
N ASN A 525 10.30 -7.69 0.11
CA ASN A 525 9.24 -8.33 -0.68
C ASN A 525 9.81 -9.31 -1.72
N LEU A 526 10.91 -8.97 -2.39
CA LEU A 526 11.54 -9.86 -3.35
C LEU A 526 12.17 -11.08 -2.67
N ILE A 527 12.85 -10.89 -1.53
CA ILE A 527 13.45 -11.97 -0.74
C ILE A 527 12.34 -12.89 -0.18
N LEU A 528 11.26 -12.33 0.33
CA LEU A 528 10.12 -13.11 0.81
C LEU A 528 9.49 -13.95 -0.31
N ALA A 529 9.43 -13.45 -1.53
CA ALA A 529 8.95 -14.23 -2.66
C ALA A 529 9.78 -15.50 -2.89
N ALA A 530 11.09 -15.47 -2.65
CA ALA A 530 11.94 -16.64 -2.78
C ALA A 530 11.56 -17.80 -1.83
N THR A 531 10.96 -17.52 -0.67
CA THR A 531 10.53 -18.57 0.29
C THR A 531 9.44 -19.49 -0.24
N PHE A 532 8.70 -19.06 -1.27
CA PHE A 532 7.62 -19.84 -1.88
C PHE A 532 8.08 -20.79 -2.99
N PHE A 533 9.38 -20.73 -3.33
CA PHE A 533 9.96 -21.59 -4.38
C PHE A 533 10.65 -22.82 -3.84
N GLY A 534 10.74 -22.94 -2.51
CA GLY A 534 11.37 -24.06 -1.82
C GLY A 534 12.69 -23.70 -1.13
N ASP A 535 13.10 -24.56 -0.22
CA ASP A 535 14.24 -24.31 0.66
C ASP A 535 15.60 -24.28 -0.07
N ASN A 536 15.67 -24.83 -1.28
CA ASN A 536 16.89 -24.87 -2.10
C ASN A 536 17.25 -23.51 -2.73
N TYR A 537 16.31 -22.56 -2.72
CA TYR A 537 16.45 -21.24 -3.39
C TYR A 537 16.50 -20.09 -2.40
N LEU A 538 16.96 -20.34 -1.20
CA LEU A 538 17.08 -19.32 -0.18
C LEU A 538 18.40 -18.57 -0.31
N VAL A 539 18.35 -17.28 -0.07
CA VAL A 539 19.52 -16.41 0.10
C VAL A 539 20.35 -16.90 1.29
N SER A 540 21.67 -16.83 1.19
CA SER A 540 22.58 -17.35 2.21
C SER A 540 22.44 -16.67 3.59
N ALA A 541 22.83 -17.36 4.66
CA ALA A 541 22.84 -16.79 6.02
C ALA A 541 23.78 -15.59 6.12
N ASP A 542 24.92 -15.64 5.42
CA ASP A 542 25.94 -14.58 5.41
C ASP A 542 25.39 -13.23 4.94
N PHE A 543 24.50 -13.26 3.96
CA PHE A 543 23.79 -12.07 3.49
C PHE A 543 23.03 -11.39 4.64
N PHE A 544 22.32 -12.15 5.46
CA PHE A 544 21.54 -11.62 6.58
C PHE A 544 22.41 -11.21 7.78
N HIS A 545 23.58 -11.83 8.00
CA HIS A 545 24.52 -11.38 9.01
C HIS A 545 24.91 -9.92 8.82
N GLY A 546 25.26 -9.54 7.59
CA GLY A 546 25.59 -8.14 7.26
C GLY A 546 24.45 -7.17 7.52
N ILE A 547 23.20 -7.60 7.37
CA ILE A 547 22.01 -6.78 7.57
C ILE A 547 21.68 -6.62 9.06
N ILE A 548 21.63 -7.74 9.80
CA ILE A 548 21.20 -7.78 11.20
C ILE A 548 22.16 -6.98 12.10
N HIS A 549 23.47 -7.04 11.84
CA HIS A 549 24.46 -6.35 12.64
C HIS A 549 24.63 -4.86 12.30
N LYS A 550 24.28 -4.44 11.08
CA LYS A 550 24.48 -3.06 10.61
C LYS A 550 23.24 -2.17 10.65
N LYS A 551 22.04 -2.73 10.74
CA LYS A 551 20.78 -1.99 10.56
C LYS A 551 19.88 -2.08 11.79
N LYS A 552 19.06 -1.06 11.98
CA LYS A 552 18.01 -1.05 13.01
C LYS A 552 16.93 -2.06 12.63
N LEU A 553 16.67 -3.04 13.51
CA LEU A 553 15.61 -4.00 13.33
C LEU A 553 14.29 -3.39 13.82
N ASP A 554 13.46 -2.98 12.89
CA ASP A 554 12.10 -2.51 13.15
C ASP A 554 11.07 -3.64 13.05
N TYR A 555 9.82 -3.35 13.34
CA TYR A 555 8.72 -4.31 13.31
C TYR A 555 8.61 -5.03 11.96
N PHE A 556 8.60 -4.30 10.84
CA PHE A 556 8.45 -4.91 9.51
C PHE A 556 9.64 -5.79 9.13
N THR A 557 10.82 -5.39 9.52
CA THR A 557 12.04 -6.19 9.34
C THR A 557 11.99 -7.47 10.16
N ILE A 558 11.63 -7.37 11.45
CA ILE A 558 11.56 -8.53 12.36
C ILE A 558 10.57 -9.57 11.84
N ILE A 559 9.33 -9.19 11.52
CA ILE A 559 8.33 -10.15 11.04
C ILE A 559 8.74 -10.79 9.71
N SER A 560 9.38 -10.03 8.84
CA SER A 560 9.83 -10.51 7.53
C SER A 560 10.97 -11.50 7.66
N LEU A 561 11.94 -11.24 8.53
CA LEU A 561 13.04 -12.15 8.80
C LEU A 561 12.56 -13.43 9.51
N LEU A 562 11.65 -13.33 10.48
CA LEU A 562 11.06 -14.52 11.13
C LEU A 562 10.29 -15.37 10.13
N PHE A 563 9.51 -14.75 9.24
CA PHE A 563 8.77 -15.44 8.19
C PHE A 563 9.72 -16.10 7.17
N TYR A 564 10.85 -15.48 6.88
CA TYR A 564 11.87 -16.05 5.99
C TYR A 564 12.62 -17.21 6.65
N PHE A 565 13.07 -17.04 7.89
CA PHE A 565 13.88 -18.03 8.61
C PHE A 565 13.08 -19.26 9.03
N ARG A 566 11.83 -19.08 9.44
CA ARG A 566 10.98 -20.18 9.94
C ARG A 566 11.74 -21.03 10.97
N ASN A 567 11.67 -22.38 10.85
CA ASN A 567 12.40 -23.33 11.67
C ASN A 567 13.61 -23.94 10.94
N ARG A 568 14.19 -23.23 9.96
CA ARG A 568 15.30 -23.70 9.16
C ARG A 568 16.61 -23.65 9.95
N LYS A 569 17.36 -24.78 9.93
CA LYS A 569 18.60 -24.93 10.71
C LYS A 569 19.68 -23.93 10.33
N SER A 570 19.78 -23.57 9.04
CA SER A 570 20.76 -22.62 8.51
C SER A 570 20.66 -21.20 9.08
N PHE A 571 19.50 -20.84 9.64
CA PHE A 571 19.24 -19.49 10.19
C PHE A 571 19.06 -19.48 11.71
N GLN A 572 19.36 -20.57 12.41
CA GLN A 572 19.09 -20.69 13.85
C GLN A 572 19.84 -19.66 14.69
N GLU A 573 21.09 -19.37 14.36
CA GLU A 573 21.89 -18.34 15.05
C GLU A 573 21.30 -16.96 14.89
N LEU A 574 20.98 -16.58 13.65
CA LEU A 574 20.35 -15.28 13.33
C LEU A 574 19.00 -15.12 14.02
N LYS A 575 18.24 -16.19 14.11
CA LYS A 575 16.96 -16.22 14.81
C LYS A 575 17.13 -15.95 16.31
N CYS A 576 18.16 -16.51 16.96
CA CYS A 576 18.48 -16.21 18.36
C CYS A 576 18.80 -14.72 18.56
N ILE A 577 19.54 -14.10 17.64
CA ILE A 577 19.85 -12.66 17.71
C ILE A 577 18.54 -11.83 17.62
N ILE A 578 17.64 -12.19 16.69
CA ILE A 578 16.34 -11.50 16.55
C ILE A 578 15.49 -11.69 17.80
N GLU A 579 15.42 -12.88 18.39
CA GLU A 579 14.65 -13.12 19.62
C GLU A 579 15.19 -12.32 20.81
N ASN A 580 16.50 -12.15 20.92
CA ASN A 580 17.11 -11.29 21.94
C ASN A 580 16.73 -9.83 21.72
N LYS A 581 16.71 -9.38 20.45
CA LYS A 581 16.29 -8.01 20.11
C LYS A 581 14.80 -7.79 20.41
N ILE A 582 13.94 -8.74 20.13
CA ILE A 582 12.51 -8.70 20.49
C ILE A 582 12.35 -8.57 22.02
N LYS A 583 13.09 -9.36 22.80
CA LYS A 583 13.09 -9.25 24.27
C LYS A 583 13.53 -7.88 24.72
N GLU A 584 14.59 -7.31 24.13
CA GLU A 584 15.06 -5.97 24.43
C GLU A 584 13.99 -4.92 24.13
N LEU A 585 13.42 -4.89 22.90
CA LEU A 585 12.41 -3.93 22.49
C LEU A 585 11.14 -3.96 23.34
N LEU A 586 10.74 -5.16 23.79
CA LEU A 586 9.53 -5.39 24.58
C LEU A 586 9.81 -5.52 26.08
N SER A 587 11.08 -5.39 26.55
CA SER A 587 11.43 -5.52 27.97
C SER A 587 11.37 -4.19 28.73
N HIS A 588 11.78 -3.08 28.15
CA HIS A 588 11.76 -1.77 28.78
C HIS A 588 10.41 -1.10 28.54
N ASN A 589 9.64 -0.87 29.61
CA ASN A 589 8.29 -0.28 29.59
C ASN A 589 7.44 -0.78 28.42
N ILE A 590 6.68 -1.86 28.65
CA ILE A 590 5.73 -2.36 27.64
C ILE A 590 4.64 -1.32 27.46
N ASP A 591 4.89 -0.32 26.64
CA ASP A 591 3.88 0.66 26.29
C ASP A 591 3.08 0.17 25.07
N LEU A 592 2.35 -0.94 25.26
CA LEU A 592 1.46 -1.50 24.26
C LEU A 592 0.25 -0.62 23.94
N LEU A 593 0.00 0.40 24.75
CA LEU A 593 -1.12 1.30 24.54
C LEU A 593 -0.75 2.55 23.76
N GLN A 594 0.52 2.91 23.73
CA GLN A 594 0.98 4.13 23.10
C GLN A 594 1.78 3.87 21.82
N SER A 595 2.68 2.90 21.84
CA SER A 595 3.52 2.59 20.68
C SER A 595 2.86 1.63 19.71
N SER A 596 2.61 2.09 18.49
CA SER A 596 2.10 1.27 17.39
C SER A 596 3.03 0.09 17.08
N GLU A 597 4.35 0.37 16.98
CA GLU A 597 5.35 -0.64 16.68
C GLU A 597 5.35 -1.78 17.70
N LYS A 598 5.36 -1.43 19.00
CA LYS A 598 5.39 -2.43 20.08
C LYS A 598 4.09 -3.23 20.15
N ALA A 599 2.94 -2.60 19.89
CA ALA A 599 1.65 -3.29 19.89
C ALA A 599 1.55 -4.33 18.77
N HIS A 600 1.92 -3.95 17.54
CA HIS A 600 1.94 -4.87 16.39
C HIS A 600 2.94 -6.01 16.63
N LEU A 601 4.17 -5.67 17.03
CA LEU A 601 5.21 -6.67 17.30
C LEU A 601 4.79 -7.66 18.38
N PHE A 602 4.25 -7.19 19.50
CA PHE A 602 3.82 -8.03 20.60
C PHE A 602 2.75 -9.06 20.17
N LEU A 603 1.72 -8.59 19.46
CA LEU A 603 0.61 -9.42 19.01
C LEU A 603 1.08 -10.51 18.03
N ASP A 604 1.89 -10.14 17.04
CA ASP A 604 2.38 -11.08 16.06
C ASP A 604 3.41 -12.08 16.62
N ILE A 605 4.29 -11.65 17.54
CA ILE A 605 5.29 -12.57 18.15
C ILE A 605 4.62 -13.64 19.00
N LEU A 606 3.57 -13.32 19.72
CA LEU A 606 2.85 -14.32 20.53
C LEU A 606 2.13 -15.38 19.67
N SER A 607 1.70 -15.01 18.48
CA SER A 607 1.08 -15.93 17.51
C SER A 607 2.06 -16.57 16.53
N CYS A 608 3.35 -16.22 16.60
CA CYS A 608 4.36 -16.74 15.68
C CYS A 608 4.87 -18.15 16.11
N PRO A 609 4.67 -19.20 15.27
CA PRO A 609 5.13 -20.55 15.59
C PRO A 609 6.66 -20.70 15.49
N PHE A 610 7.33 -19.75 14.88
CA PHE A 610 8.78 -19.77 14.65
C PHE A 610 9.58 -19.18 15.81
N VAL A 611 8.96 -18.47 16.74
CA VAL A 611 9.60 -17.92 17.94
C VAL A 611 9.59 -18.96 19.06
N SER A 612 10.70 -19.06 19.81
CA SER A 612 10.84 -20.02 20.91
C SER A 612 9.75 -19.86 21.95
N ILE A 613 9.32 -20.99 22.53
CA ILE A 613 8.30 -21.00 23.60
C ILE A 613 8.75 -20.17 24.81
N GLU A 614 10.05 -20.13 25.10
CA GLU A 614 10.64 -19.37 26.19
C GLU A 614 10.47 -17.88 25.98
N THR A 615 10.71 -17.38 24.77
CA THR A 615 10.54 -15.97 24.42
C THR A 615 9.05 -15.58 24.51
N ARG A 616 8.15 -16.39 23.95
CA ARG A 616 6.69 -16.15 24.01
C ARG A 616 6.18 -16.19 25.45
N ARG A 617 6.64 -17.15 26.26
CA ARG A 617 6.31 -17.29 27.70
C ARG A 617 6.78 -16.06 28.50
N PHE A 618 8.00 -15.60 28.24
CA PHE A 618 8.56 -14.41 28.88
C PHE A 618 7.68 -13.18 28.62
N LEU A 619 7.32 -12.94 27.36
CA LEU A 619 6.50 -11.81 26.95
C LEU A 619 5.07 -11.90 27.49
N TYR A 620 4.47 -13.09 27.46
CA TYR A 620 3.10 -13.30 27.95
C TYR A 620 2.99 -13.13 29.47
N ARG A 621 3.93 -13.66 30.25
CA ARG A 621 4.00 -13.42 31.71
C ARG A 621 4.12 -11.93 32.04
N LYS A 622 4.92 -11.22 31.27
CA LYS A 622 5.07 -9.78 31.45
C LYS A 622 3.77 -9.03 31.13
N TYR A 623 3.05 -9.43 30.08
CA TYR A 623 1.73 -8.91 29.78
C TYR A 623 0.75 -9.16 30.94
N LEU A 624 0.64 -10.37 31.42
CA LEU A 624 -0.25 -10.71 32.55
C LEU A 624 0.04 -9.83 33.76
N LYS A 625 1.32 -9.68 34.13
CA LYS A 625 1.71 -8.85 35.27
C LYS A 625 1.27 -7.38 35.12
N ASN A 626 1.31 -6.82 33.90
CA ASN A 626 1.04 -5.42 33.67
C ASN A 626 -0.44 -5.10 33.40
N PHE A 627 -1.15 -5.99 32.71
CA PHE A 627 -2.51 -5.75 32.23
C PHE A 627 -3.58 -6.58 32.93
N GLU A 628 -3.21 -7.73 33.49
CA GLU A 628 -4.12 -8.64 34.22
C GLU A 628 -3.55 -9.07 35.59
N PRO A 629 -3.17 -8.10 36.47
CA PRO A 629 -2.45 -8.42 37.71
C PRO A 629 -3.27 -9.26 38.70
N LYS A 630 -4.60 -9.28 38.54
CA LYS A 630 -5.51 -10.09 39.35
C LYS A 630 -5.68 -11.52 38.85
N LEU A 631 -5.26 -11.79 37.62
CA LEU A 631 -5.39 -13.10 37.00
C LEU A 631 -4.16 -13.95 37.35
N ASN A 632 -4.34 -14.88 38.27
CA ASN A 632 -3.27 -15.81 38.64
C ASN A 632 -3.32 -17.04 37.73
N ARG A 633 -2.38 -17.14 36.79
CA ARG A 633 -2.26 -18.25 35.83
C ARG A 633 -1.13 -19.19 36.25
N SER A 634 -1.47 -20.47 36.39
CA SER A 634 -0.50 -21.54 36.58
C SER A 634 0.39 -21.70 35.33
N HIS A 635 1.49 -22.45 35.48
CA HIS A 635 2.38 -22.70 34.34
C HIS A 635 1.65 -23.43 33.20
N LEU A 636 0.80 -24.41 33.52
CA LEU A 636 0.03 -25.18 32.55
C LEU A 636 -0.99 -24.31 31.80
N GLU A 637 -1.68 -23.41 32.50
CA GLU A 637 -2.61 -22.49 31.87
C GLU A 637 -1.91 -21.52 30.93
N ILE A 638 -0.71 -21.04 31.27
CA ILE A 638 0.11 -20.21 30.38
C ILE A 638 0.49 -20.97 29.11
N GLU A 639 0.86 -22.25 29.23
CA GLU A 639 1.18 -23.09 28.06
C GLU A 639 -0.06 -23.28 27.15
N ASN A 640 -1.21 -23.55 27.75
CA ASN A 640 -2.47 -23.68 27.01
C ASN A 640 -2.86 -22.36 26.31
N ASP A 641 -2.70 -21.23 26.98
CA ASP A 641 -2.94 -19.91 26.42
C ASP A 641 -2.01 -19.65 25.23
N LEU A 642 -0.73 -20.01 25.32
CA LEU A 642 0.24 -19.85 24.25
C LEU A 642 -0.03 -20.81 23.07
N GLN A 643 -0.52 -22.04 23.32
CA GLN A 643 -0.96 -22.95 22.26
C GLN A 643 -2.20 -22.43 21.54
N PHE A 644 -3.15 -21.85 22.28
CA PHE A 644 -4.31 -21.21 21.69
C PHE A 644 -3.93 -20.02 20.78
N LEU A 645 -2.96 -19.21 21.21
CA LEU A 645 -2.48 -18.06 20.41
C LEU A 645 -1.80 -18.49 19.10
N LEU A 646 -1.23 -19.67 19.02
CA LEU A 646 -0.68 -20.20 17.76
C LEU A 646 -1.75 -20.55 16.72
N GLN A 647 -2.98 -20.79 17.13
CA GLN A 647 -4.11 -21.04 16.23
C GLN A 647 -4.75 -19.74 15.71
N THR A 648 -4.30 -18.62 16.23
CA THR A 648 -4.79 -17.29 15.84
C THR A 648 -3.68 -16.49 15.15
N TYR A 649 -4.05 -15.48 14.34
CA TYR A 649 -3.09 -14.54 13.81
C TYR A 649 -3.66 -13.11 13.87
N TRP A 650 -2.78 -12.12 13.85
CA TRP A 650 -3.15 -10.71 13.94
C TRP A 650 -2.90 -9.96 12.64
N PHE A 651 -1.62 -9.78 12.28
CA PHE A 651 -1.23 -9.03 11.10
C PHE A 651 -0.44 -9.88 10.10
N VAL A 652 0.18 -10.97 10.57
CA VAL A 652 0.90 -11.94 9.75
C VAL A 652 0.25 -13.31 9.89
N LYS A 653 -0.18 -13.90 8.78
CA LYS A 653 -0.59 -15.30 8.73
C LYS A 653 0.68 -16.13 8.56
N TRP A 654 1.15 -16.77 9.64
CA TRP A 654 2.45 -17.42 9.68
C TRP A 654 2.52 -18.73 8.90
N ASP A 655 1.43 -19.49 8.89
CA ASP A 655 1.29 -20.76 8.18
C ASP A 655 0.27 -20.63 7.05
N GLU A 656 0.42 -21.45 6.01
CA GLU A 656 -0.50 -21.55 4.86
C GLU A 656 -0.79 -20.19 4.16
N LEU A 657 0.20 -19.31 4.11
CA LEU A 657 0.03 -18.04 3.41
C LEU A 657 0.09 -18.26 1.89
N ASP A 658 -1.02 -17.97 1.20
CA ASP A 658 -1.03 -17.89 -0.26
C ASP A 658 -0.51 -16.53 -0.72
N ILE A 659 0.75 -16.51 -1.18
CA ILE A 659 1.41 -15.27 -1.60
C ILE A 659 0.73 -14.61 -2.79
N VAL A 660 0.18 -15.39 -3.72
CA VAL A 660 -0.48 -14.85 -4.92
C VAL A 660 -1.73 -14.09 -4.51
N LYS A 661 -2.55 -14.70 -3.62
CA LYS A 661 -3.73 -14.03 -3.06
C LYS A 661 -3.36 -12.75 -2.32
N MET A 662 -2.29 -12.77 -1.53
CA MET A 662 -1.82 -11.58 -0.80
C MET A 662 -1.33 -10.48 -1.74
N ILE A 663 -0.56 -10.81 -2.75
CA ILE A 663 -0.07 -9.83 -3.74
C ILE A 663 -1.26 -9.24 -4.51
N GLU A 664 -2.21 -10.04 -4.95
CA GLU A 664 -3.41 -9.54 -5.64
C GLU A 664 -4.20 -8.56 -4.76
N LYS A 665 -4.34 -8.87 -3.47
CA LYS A 665 -4.97 -7.96 -2.51
C LYS A 665 -4.20 -6.64 -2.38
N LYS A 666 -2.87 -6.69 -2.38
CA LYS A 666 -2.02 -5.49 -2.35
C LYS A 666 -2.14 -4.67 -3.63
N GLU A 667 -2.20 -5.32 -4.80
CA GLU A 667 -2.37 -4.65 -6.10
C GLU A 667 -3.72 -3.93 -6.25
N LEU A 668 -4.76 -4.35 -5.52
CA LEU A 668 -6.07 -3.69 -5.50
C LEU A 668 -6.04 -2.37 -4.73
N LYS A 669 -5.13 -2.24 -3.75
CA LYS A 669 -4.95 -1.01 -2.98
C LYS A 669 -4.15 0.02 -3.81
N GLU A 670 -4.43 1.29 -3.56
CA GLU A 670 -3.60 2.35 -4.14
C GLU A 670 -2.33 2.50 -3.32
N SER A 671 -1.17 2.44 -3.98
CA SER A 671 0.10 2.88 -3.40
C SER A 671 0.13 4.41 -3.30
N TYR A 672 0.84 4.88 -2.31
CA TYR A 672 1.03 6.32 -2.06
C TYR A 672 1.93 6.96 -3.10
#